data_5d7c4e30e4fc4a164f9c159007fd8b6a
#
_entry.id   5d7c4e30e4fc4a164f9c159007fd8b6a
#
_cell.length_a   1.000
_cell.length_b   1.000
_cell.length_c   1.000
_cell.angle_alpha   90.00
_cell.angle_beta   90.00
_cell.angle_gamma   90.00
#
_symmetry.space_group_name_H-M   'P 1'
#
loop_
_entity.id
_entity.type
_entity.pdbx_description
1 polymer ?
#
loop_
_entity_poly.entity_id
_entity_poly.type
_entity_poly.pdbx_seq_one_letter_code
_entity_poly.pdbx_strand_id
1 'polypeptide(L)'
;DNPDEIRIDISTMETSSFNVSVKNYLGSTVYTKSVSKTAPNNFSVSSSSYLYADDVGWTDLSKGLYFTASKPFYLRVDLEAGSQTGSIASKGEAGMGQEFRSAHFYQSSVSYTQSGTFGSFISFMATEDLTTVTITPNSGVYFLGRSNSSAWSVTMNKGRSYVVAMDNSTNSYDEDIIGTKITSDKDIVVNSGTWSGSIRQSQSKKPRDMGVDQLIPIDKTGTDYLIIEGEASSYGGVHAIVVATEDNTVVKVDGTTRDSDLDAGDFYAWDLDNNNNSSLDYIETTKPTLVYYQGYATDQNSAKNNHGLFVLAPIDASNTSNGYEHVHFGDDVDRLLGGSGETNFYVLAKNAPTVTYGSTNYSITSWDNQATRTYSVDGTTWTLYRKLDFSIGYSDLYMSSSGPLYVWYGMGSGERGLMSSIQPFSTGNTAPVATAQTVTATEDVDETITLAGSDDDGDNLSYTITTLPSNGTLYQTSNGSTRGNAISSTGTAVTDGSHRVIYVSASNGNGNSHGNFAFKVNDGTVDSDAATVTVNVTAVNDLPTITSNPSVTTNEDVEYAFSSSNFNYSDVDGNAINKVKITDLESAGTLYLDADNDDAHDSGEDITDEQEITASNISSGHLRFAPAANANGSAYTTFTFKVSDGTAYSSSGGTMTINVTAVDDAPTIANEVDNVTVDEDAGNTSIDLSSVFTDVDNDDSNITKS
;
A
#
# COMPACT_ATOMS: atom_id res chain seq x y z
N ASP A 1 42.01 20.39 -11.30
CA ASP A 1 42.57 19.48 -10.27
C ASP A 1 41.51 18.47 -9.89
N ASN A 2 41.88 17.19 -9.88
CA ASN A 2 40.98 16.13 -9.39
C ASN A 2 40.73 16.32 -7.91
N PRO A 3 39.55 15.99 -7.38
CA PRO A 3 39.36 15.95 -5.94
C PRO A 3 40.41 15.07 -5.30
N ASP A 4 41.14 15.61 -4.33
CA ASP A 4 42.16 14.86 -3.59
C ASP A 4 41.51 13.82 -2.68
N GLU A 5 40.36 14.16 -2.11
CA GLU A 5 39.57 13.31 -1.26
C GLU A 5 38.07 13.50 -1.48
N ILE A 6 37.32 12.40 -1.42
CA ILE A 6 35.85 12.37 -1.36
C ILE A 6 35.49 11.74 -0.05
N ARG A 7 34.78 12.47 0.78
CA ARG A 7 34.28 11.98 2.02
C ARG A 7 32.76 11.74 1.93
N ILE A 8 32.33 10.66 2.50
CA ILE A 8 30.92 10.25 2.51
C ILE A 8 30.50 10.12 3.98
N ASP A 9 29.51 10.89 4.36
CA ASP A 9 28.86 10.84 5.67
C ASP A 9 27.48 10.24 5.54
N ILE A 10 27.21 9.21 6.36
CA ILE A 10 25.93 8.53 6.42
C ILE A 10 25.39 8.62 7.83
N SER A 11 24.17 9.10 7.97
CA SER A 11 23.49 9.22 9.26
C SER A 11 22.01 8.80 9.17
N THR A 12 21.36 8.61 10.31
CA THR A 12 19.95 8.18 10.36
C THR A 12 19.30 8.57 11.67
N MET A 13 17.97 8.71 11.68
CA MET A 13 17.18 8.84 12.90
C MET A 13 16.79 7.49 13.53
N GLU A 14 17.07 6.39 12.85
CA GLU A 14 16.76 5.04 13.31
C GLU A 14 17.60 4.64 14.53
N THR A 15 16.97 4.23 15.61
CA THR A 15 17.64 3.82 16.86
C THR A 15 18.30 2.45 16.77
N SER A 16 17.77 1.55 15.96
CA SER A 16 18.36 0.23 15.70
C SER A 16 19.31 0.28 14.51
N SER A 17 20.49 -0.33 14.65
CA SER A 17 21.48 -0.38 13.58
C SER A 17 20.97 -1.16 12.37
N PHE A 18 21.30 -0.67 11.18
CA PHE A 18 21.10 -1.34 9.91
C PHE A 18 22.29 -1.07 8.98
N ASN A 19 22.37 -1.84 7.90
CA ASN A 19 23.46 -1.72 6.94
C ASN A 19 23.03 -0.88 5.73
N VAL A 20 23.87 0.08 5.36
CA VAL A 20 23.83 0.78 4.08
C VAL A 20 24.85 0.10 3.15
N SER A 21 24.39 -0.38 2.02
CA SER A 21 25.20 -0.96 0.96
C SER A 21 25.58 0.12 -0.04
N VAL A 22 26.87 0.34 -0.23
CA VAL A 22 27.43 1.23 -1.25
C VAL A 22 27.82 0.37 -2.45
N LYS A 23 27.25 0.65 -3.59
CA LYS A 23 27.42 -0.14 -4.80
C LYS A 23 28.04 0.70 -5.91
N ASN A 24 28.88 0.09 -6.73
CA ASN A 24 29.44 0.71 -7.92
C ASN A 24 28.46 0.60 -9.12
N TYR A 25 28.85 1.18 -10.23
CA TYR A 25 28.11 1.19 -11.49
C TYR A 25 27.73 -0.22 -12.03
N LEU A 26 28.42 -1.28 -11.62
CA LEU A 26 28.10 -2.68 -11.96
C LEU A 26 27.10 -3.33 -10.99
N GLY A 27 26.63 -2.61 -10.00
CA GLY A 27 25.75 -3.16 -8.96
C GLY A 27 26.47 -3.96 -7.88
N SER A 28 27.81 -4.07 -7.96
CA SER A 28 28.61 -4.77 -6.96
C SER A 28 28.76 -3.93 -5.69
N THR A 29 28.49 -4.50 -4.54
CA THR A 29 28.71 -3.84 -3.26
C THR A 29 30.22 -3.67 -3.03
N VAL A 30 30.65 -2.40 -2.92
CA VAL A 30 32.06 -2.03 -2.68
C VAL A 30 32.31 -1.70 -1.21
N TYR A 31 31.30 -1.20 -0.49
CA TYR A 31 31.33 -0.99 0.94
C TYR A 31 29.99 -1.38 1.58
N THR A 32 30.05 -1.79 2.84
CA THR A 32 28.88 -1.96 3.69
C THR A 32 29.14 -1.21 4.98
N LYS A 33 28.28 -0.29 5.34
CA LYS A 33 28.42 0.57 6.51
C LYS A 33 27.23 0.38 7.44
N SER A 34 27.49 0.07 8.71
CA SER A 34 26.43 -0.02 9.71
C SER A 34 26.19 1.35 10.31
N VAL A 35 24.92 1.76 10.39
CA VAL A 35 24.53 3.07 10.92
C VAL A 35 23.35 2.94 11.89
N SER A 36 23.32 3.84 12.88
CA SER A 36 22.19 4.06 13.78
C SER A 36 22.21 5.52 14.26
N LYS A 37 21.15 5.98 14.92
CA LYS A 37 21.07 7.34 15.45
C LYS A 37 22.26 7.72 16.34
N THR A 38 22.81 6.76 17.09
CA THR A 38 23.94 6.99 18.01
C THR A 38 25.28 6.57 17.44
N ALA A 39 25.31 6.04 16.21
CA ALA A 39 26.52 5.59 15.54
C ALA A 39 26.42 5.86 14.03
N PRO A 40 26.49 7.13 13.61
CA PRO A 40 26.65 7.48 12.20
C PRO A 40 27.97 6.93 11.65
N ASN A 41 28.14 6.91 10.35
CA ASN A 41 29.35 6.37 9.72
C ASN A 41 29.90 7.35 8.69
N ASN A 42 31.20 7.50 8.67
CA ASN A 42 31.90 8.24 7.64
C ASN A 42 33.04 7.42 7.03
N PHE A 43 33.40 7.70 5.80
CA PHE A 43 34.53 7.06 5.14
C PHE A 43 34.94 7.85 3.91
N SER A 44 36.19 7.73 3.53
CA SER A 44 36.72 8.33 2.31
C SER A 44 36.78 7.31 1.19
N VAL A 45 36.57 7.78 -0.03
CA VAL A 45 36.75 7.00 -1.26
C VAL A 45 37.74 7.70 -2.17
N SER A 46 38.48 6.90 -2.94
CA SER A 46 39.43 7.45 -3.91
C SER A 46 38.71 8.14 -5.07
N SER A 47 39.07 9.40 -5.30
CA SER A 47 38.55 10.18 -6.45
C SER A 47 38.80 9.48 -7.78
N SER A 48 40.00 8.94 -7.97
CA SER A 48 40.42 8.25 -9.21
C SER A 48 39.58 6.98 -9.50
N SER A 49 38.95 6.39 -8.49
CA SER A 49 38.15 5.19 -8.66
C SER A 49 36.67 5.48 -8.95
N TYR A 50 36.15 6.63 -8.49
CA TYR A 50 34.71 6.88 -8.47
C TYR A 50 34.26 8.24 -9.03
N LEU A 51 35.18 9.21 -9.20
CA LEU A 51 34.94 10.51 -9.80
C LEU A 51 36.10 10.88 -10.72
N TYR A 52 35.80 11.38 -11.89
CA TYR A 52 36.81 11.90 -12.82
C TYR A 52 36.33 13.21 -13.44
N ALA A 53 37.09 14.27 -13.25
CA ALA A 53 36.81 15.58 -13.85
C ALA A 53 37.27 15.69 -15.32
N ASP A 54 38.19 14.82 -15.75
CA ASP A 54 38.81 14.91 -17.09
C ASP A 54 37.99 14.21 -18.18
N ASP A 55 36.92 13.49 -17.83
CA ASP A 55 36.12 12.69 -18.79
C ASP A 55 34.82 13.41 -19.21
N VAL A 56 34.90 14.70 -19.43
CA VAL A 56 33.76 15.50 -19.87
C VAL A 56 33.37 15.16 -21.31
N GLY A 57 32.08 14.88 -21.51
CA GLY A 57 31.54 14.61 -22.84
C GLY A 57 31.64 13.17 -23.33
N TRP A 58 32.06 12.23 -22.50
CA TRP A 58 32.17 10.80 -22.84
C TRP A 58 31.01 9.98 -22.30
N THR A 59 30.54 9.03 -23.09
CA THR A 59 29.33 8.25 -22.90
C THR A 59 29.47 7.03 -21.98
N ASP A 60 30.60 6.78 -21.39
CA ASP A 60 30.81 5.53 -20.64
C ASP A 60 31.65 5.74 -19.36
N LEU A 61 31.21 6.65 -18.52
CA LEU A 61 31.84 6.78 -17.22
C LEU A 61 31.45 5.57 -16.36
N SER A 62 32.38 4.65 -16.21
CA SER A 62 32.28 3.53 -15.27
C SER A 62 32.49 4.03 -13.83
N LYS A 63 31.98 5.21 -13.51
CA LYS A 63 32.13 5.91 -12.26
C LYS A 63 30.74 6.22 -11.70
N GLY A 64 30.65 6.30 -10.42
CA GLY A 64 29.41 6.55 -9.71
C GLY A 64 29.19 5.54 -8.58
N LEU A 65 28.62 6.03 -7.53
CA LEU A 65 28.21 5.23 -6.38
C LEU A 65 26.73 5.41 -6.15
N TYR A 66 26.05 4.34 -5.81
CA TYR A 66 24.68 4.41 -5.33
C TYR A 66 24.53 3.65 -4.02
N PHE A 67 23.64 4.14 -3.18
CA PHE A 67 23.47 3.72 -1.81
C PHE A 67 22.10 3.09 -1.64
N THR A 68 22.04 1.96 -0.96
CA THR A 68 20.78 1.25 -0.69
C THR A 68 20.75 0.74 0.74
N ALA A 69 19.60 0.85 1.39
CA ALA A 69 19.37 0.31 2.72
C ALA A 69 17.92 -0.15 2.88
N SER A 70 17.64 -0.87 3.97
CA SER A 70 16.28 -1.30 4.34
C SER A 70 15.52 -0.24 5.15
N LYS A 71 16.16 0.88 5.49
CA LYS A 71 15.61 1.96 6.29
C LYS A 71 16.12 3.31 5.80
N PRO A 72 15.40 4.42 6.08
CA PRO A 72 15.82 5.75 5.70
C PRO A 72 17.15 6.16 6.29
N PHE A 73 17.93 6.87 5.51
CA PHE A 73 19.21 7.43 5.93
C PHE A 73 19.50 8.74 5.18
N TYR A 74 20.33 9.58 5.78
CA TYR A 74 20.84 10.81 5.19
C TYR A 74 22.22 10.55 4.60
N LEU A 75 22.52 11.18 3.47
CA LEU A 75 23.78 11.05 2.76
C LEU A 75 24.31 12.45 2.42
N ARG A 76 25.55 12.72 2.83
CA ARG A 76 26.31 13.89 2.42
C ARG A 76 27.62 13.44 1.80
N VAL A 77 28.02 14.12 0.75
CA VAL A 77 29.28 13.90 0.05
C VAL A 77 30.05 15.20 0.04
N ASP A 78 31.19 15.22 0.72
CA ASP A 78 32.11 16.35 0.74
C ASP A 78 33.25 16.10 -0.25
N LEU A 79 33.55 17.11 -1.04
CA LEU A 79 34.56 17.08 -2.08
C LEU A 79 35.69 18.06 -1.73
N GLU A 80 36.93 17.60 -1.76
CA GLU A 80 38.12 18.44 -1.56
C GLU A 80 39.06 18.37 -2.76
N ALA A 81 39.42 19.51 -3.31
CA ALA A 81 40.37 19.63 -4.40
C ALA A 81 41.35 20.79 -4.15
N GLY A 82 42.50 20.48 -3.64
CA GLY A 82 43.51 21.51 -3.25
C GLY A 82 43.01 22.42 -2.13
N SER A 83 42.72 23.69 -2.44
CA SER A 83 42.16 24.66 -1.48
C SER A 83 40.68 24.90 -1.65
N GLN A 84 40.00 24.06 -2.41
CA GLN A 84 38.58 24.21 -2.72
C GLN A 84 37.80 23.07 -2.11
N THR A 85 36.63 23.38 -1.61
CA THR A 85 35.71 22.40 -1.00
C THR A 85 34.29 22.61 -1.50
N GLY A 86 33.52 21.54 -1.58
CA GLY A 86 32.11 21.55 -1.90
C GLY A 86 31.39 20.43 -1.19
N SER A 87 30.10 20.56 -1.01
CA SER A 87 29.27 19.56 -0.35
C SER A 87 27.99 19.35 -1.13
N ILE A 88 27.59 18.10 -1.27
CA ILE A 88 26.31 17.68 -1.85
C ILE A 88 25.52 16.97 -0.77
N ALA A 89 24.37 17.52 -0.39
CA ALA A 89 23.38 16.77 0.37
C ALA A 89 22.48 16.00 -0.60
N SER A 90 22.44 14.69 -0.44
CA SER A 90 21.55 13.87 -1.27
C SER A 90 20.09 14.13 -0.90
N LYS A 91 19.28 14.34 -1.93
CA LYS A 91 17.85 14.52 -1.79
C LYS A 91 17.07 13.18 -1.87
N GLY A 92 17.83 12.06 -1.94
CA GLY A 92 17.25 10.72 -2.01
C GLY A 92 16.28 10.55 -3.18
N GLU A 93 15.16 9.92 -2.94
CA GLU A 93 14.11 9.71 -3.95
C GLU A 93 13.47 11.01 -4.42
N ALA A 94 13.39 12.04 -3.58
CA ALA A 94 12.91 13.35 -3.99
C ALA A 94 13.78 14.02 -5.08
N GLY A 95 15.05 13.63 -5.17
CA GLY A 95 15.96 14.06 -6.23
C GLY A 95 15.95 13.18 -7.48
N MET A 96 15.09 12.16 -7.57
CA MET A 96 14.92 11.32 -8.75
C MET A 96 13.72 11.79 -9.57
N GLY A 97 13.83 11.73 -10.90
CA GLY A 97 12.75 12.08 -11.81
C GLY A 97 13.20 12.12 -13.26
N GLN A 98 12.35 12.64 -14.12
CA GLN A 98 12.53 12.56 -15.58
C GLN A 98 12.72 13.91 -16.28
N GLU A 99 12.50 15.01 -15.60
CA GLU A 99 12.71 16.35 -16.16
C GLU A 99 13.34 17.28 -15.12
N PHE A 100 14.42 17.98 -15.53
CA PHE A 100 15.20 18.88 -14.68
C PHE A 100 15.61 20.14 -15.43
N ARG A 101 15.93 21.18 -14.64
CA ARG A 101 16.61 22.39 -15.10
C ARG A 101 17.94 22.53 -14.38
N SER A 102 19.01 22.87 -15.09
CA SER A 102 20.33 23.03 -14.50
C SER A 102 20.48 24.31 -13.69
N ALA A 103 21.39 24.27 -12.73
CA ALA A 103 21.77 25.36 -11.85
C ALA A 103 23.28 25.43 -11.71
N HIS A 104 23.86 26.62 -11.58
CA HIS A 104 25.27 26.80 -11.24
C HIS A 104 25.53 28.23 -10.72
N PHE A 105 26.77 28.57 -10.37
CA PHE A 105 27.09 29.94 -9.93
C PHE A 105 26.84 30.96 -11.02
N TYR A 106 25.96 31.90 -10.74
CA TYR A 106 25.65 33.05 -11.55
C TYR A 106 26.77 34.14 -11.37
N GLN A 107 27.28 34.66 -12.47
CA GLN A 107 28.31 35.69 -12.46
C GLN A 107 27.87 36.89 -13.28
N SER A 108 27.42 37.94 -12.62
CA SER A 108 26.80 39.10 -13.28
C SER A 108 27.74 40.07 -13.99
N SER A 109 29.01 39.85 -14.18
CA SER A 109 29.87 40.72 -15.01
C SER A 109 31.37 40.65 -14.73
N VAL A 110 32.08 39.58 -14.98
CA VAL A 110 33.55 39.66 -14.97
C VAL A 110 34.18 38.91 -16.12
N SER A 111 34.88 39.67 -16.94
CA SER A 111 35.82 39.18 -17.93
C SER A 111 36.88 38.31 -17.26
N TYR A 112 36.78 37.02 -17.30
CA TYR A 112 37.74 36.08 -16.75
C TYR A 112 38.52 35.42 -17.89
N THR A 113 39.66 36.01 -18.23
CA THR A 113 40.64 35.39 -19.14
C THR A 113 41.54 34.45 -18.32
N GLN A 114 41.09 33.28 -17.99
CA GLN A 114 41.98 32.18 -17.59
C GLN A 114 41.77 31.03 -18.56
N SER A 115 42.77 30.80 -19.37
CA SER A 115 42.91 29.59 -20.19
C SER A 115 43.07 28.39 -19.25
N GLY A 116 42.00 27.68 -19.00
CA GLY A 116 41.99 26.47 -18.18
C GLY A 116 40.57 26.04 -17.86
N THR A 117 40.32 24.85 -18.07
CA THR A 117 39.20 23.96 -17.91
C THR A 117 38.35 24.07 -16.62
N PHE A 118 37.93 25.25 -16.20
CA PHE A 118 37.06 25.43 -15.05
C PHE A 118 35.70 25.90 -15.51
N GLY A 119 34.79 24.93 -15.70
CA GLY A 119 33.49 25.20 -16.24
C GLY A 119 32.37 24.76 -15.28
N SER A 120 31.23 25.33 -15.51
CA SER A 120 29.99 24.83 -15.01
C SER A 120 29.67 23.49 -15.66
N PHE A 121 29.06 22.60 -14.93
CA PHE A 121 28.80 21.24 -15.39
C PHE A 121 27.40 20.75 -14.97
N ILE A 122 26.94 19.75 -15.70
CA ILE A 122 25.77 18.94 -15.34
C ILE A 122 26.24 17.49 -15.37
N SER A 123 25.93 16.73 -14.33
CA SER A 123 26.15 15.28 -14.29
C SER A 123 24.87 14.56 -13.96
N PHE A 124 24.65 13.41 -14.56
CA PHE A 124 23.47 12.61 -14.26
C PHE A 124 23.80 11.13 -14.26
N MET A 125 23.02 10.36 -13.51
CA MET A 125 23.18 8.92 -13.35
C MET A 125 21.84 8.21 -13.59
N ALA A 126 21.87 7.16 -14.43
CA ALA A 126 20.70 6.33 -14.70
C ALA A 126 20.39 5.41 -13.49
N THR A 127 19.11 5.34 -13.11
CA THR A 127 18.61 4.45 -12.06
C THR A 127 18.19 3.09 -12.60
N GLU A 128 17.97 2.99 -13.93
CA GLU A 128 17.56 1.78 -14.62
C GLU A 128 18.40 1.56 -15.91
N ASP A 129 18.36 0.30 -16.42
CA ASP A 129 19.01 -0.04 -17.69
C ASP A 129 18.28 0.57 -18.89
N LEU A 130 19.06 0.89 -19.94
CA LEU A 130 18.56 1.45 -21.19
C LEU A 130 17.81 2.78 -21.00
N THR A 131 18.22 3.59 -20.03
CA THR A 131 17.69 4.93 -19.82
C THR A 131 18.22 5.88 -20.89
N THR A 132 17.35 6.57 -21.60
CA THR A 132 17.71 7.59 -22.60
C THR A 132 17.53 8.97 -22.01
N VAL A 133 18.62 9.73 -21.94
CA VAL A 133 18.64 11.09 -21.42
C VAL A 133 18.88 12.07 -22.56
N THR A 134 18.07 13.09 -22.66
CA THR A 134 18.17 14.17 -23.66
C THR A 134 18.55 15.48 -22.97
N ILE A 135 19.59 16.12 -23.44
CA ILE A 135 20.06 17.42 -22.99
C ILE A 135 19.66 18.45 -24.05
N THR A 136 18.91 19.46 -23.65
CA THR A 136 18.45 20.55 -24.51
C THR A 136 19.03 21.87 -23.99
N PRO A 137 20.13 22.38 -24.56
CA PRO A 137 20.70 23.67 -24.18
C PRO A 137 19.74 24.82 -24.43
N ASN A 138 19.86 25.89 -23.68
CA ASN A 138 19.28 27.16 -24.05
C ASN A 138 19.94 27.69 -25.33
N SER A 139 19.28 28.61 -26.01
CA SER A 139 19.81 29.21 -27.26
C SER A 139 21.17 29.89 -27.01
N GLY A 140 22.15 29.57 -27.84
CA GLY A 140 23.50 30.15 -27.76
C GLY A 140 24.46 29.45 -26.78
N VAL A 141 24.00 28.49 -25.99
CA VAL A 141 24.81 27.75 -25.01
C VAL A 141 25.55 26.58 -25.69
N TYR A 142 26.85 26.47 -25.45
CA TYR A 142 27.68 25.42 -26.02
C TYR A 142 28.34 24.57 -24.94
N PHE A 143 28.36 23.28 -25.16
CA PHE A 143 29.03 22.31 -24.29
C PHE A 143 30.31 21.79 -24.91
N LEU A 144 31.32 21.47 -24.11
CA LEU A 144 32.59 20.90 -24.56
C LEU A 144 32.35 19.67 -25.46
N GLY A 145 33.07 19.65 -26.59
CA GLY A 145 32.93 18.59 -27.59
C GLY A 145 31.69 18.69 -28.47
N ARG A 146 30.89 19.76 -28.38
CA ARG A 146 29.74 20.03 -29.23
C ARG A 146 29.94 21.30 -30.06
N SER A 147 29.54 21.23 -31.33
CA SER A 147 29.71 22.33 -32.27
C SER A 147 28.45 23.21 -32.43
N ASN A 148 27.38 22.88 -31.75
CA ASN A 148 26.10 23.61 -31.79
C ASN A 148 25.32 23.45 -30.47
N SER A 149 24.32 24.31 -30.30
CA SER A 149 23.38 24.29 -29.17
C SER A 149 22.15 23.39 -29.37
N SER A 150 22.19 22.48 -30.35
CA SER A 150 21.07 21.56 -30.58
C SER A 150 20.99 20.49 -29.52
N ALA A 151 19.77 20.05 -29.19
CA ALA A 151 19.53 18.94 -28.29
C ALA A 151 20.18 17.64 -28.79
N TRP A 152 20.65 16.83 -27.86
CA TRP A 152 21.18 15.48 -28.14
C TRP A 152 20.79 14.51 -27.02
N SER A 153 20.84 13.22 -27.34
CA SER A 153 20.50 12.16 -26.36
C SER A 153 21.66 11.21 -26.19
N VAL A 154 21.70 10.60 -24.97
CA VAL A 154 22.59 9.51 -24.60
C VAL A 154 21.79 8.40 -23.97
N THR A 155 22.13 7.13 -24.26
CA THR A 155 21.48 5.98 -23.62
C THR A 155 22.45 5.31 -22.69
N MET A 156 22.04 5.03 -21.46
CA MET A 156 22.89 4.52 -20.39
C MET A 156 22.22 3.36 -19.66
N ASN A 157 23.04 2.49 -19.09
CA ASN A 157 22.56 1.46 -18.19
C ASN A 157 22.59 1.94 -16.73
N LYS A 158 21.86 1.26 -15.86
CA LYS A 158 21.79 1.51 -14.42
C LYS A 158 23.16 1.71 -13.79
N GLY A 159 23.29 2.75 -12.98
CA GLY A 159 24.53 3.11 -12.28
C GLY A 159 25.60 3.77 -13.15
N ARG A 160 25.36 3.91 -14.45
CA ARG A 160 26.26 4.70 -15.33
C ARG A 160 25.97 6.18 -15.17
N SER A 161 27.02 6.98 -15.22
CA SER A 161 26.93 8.44 -15.15
C SER A 161 27.46 9.08 -16.42
N TYR A 162 27.02 10.30 -16.66
CA TYR A 162 27.47 11.13 -17.77
C TYR A 162 27.66 12.56 -17.31
N VAL A 163 28.73 13.22 -17.76
CA VAL A 163 29.05 14.59 -17.38
C VAL A 163 29.17 15.45 -18.63
N VAL A 164 28.51 16.60 -18.63
CA VAL A 164 28.65 17.64 -19.63
C VAL A 164 29.16 18.92 -18.96
N ALA A 165 30.04 19.62 -19.56
CA ALA A 165 30.56 20.89 -19.06
C ALA A 165 30.43 21.99 -20.12
N MET A 166 30.35 23.23 -19.64
CA MET A 166 30.29 24.40 -20.49
C MET A 166 31.59 24.56 -21.29
N ASP A 167 31.48 24.94 -22.57
CA ASP A 167 32.63 25.30 -23.38
C ASP A 167 32.98 26.79 -23.21
N ASN A 168 33.89 27.07 -22.30
CA ASN A 168 34.34 28.44 -22.01
C ASN A 168 35.09 29.11 -23.16
N SER A 169 35.43 28.39 -24.24
CA SER A 169 36.12 28.97 -25.40
C SER A 169 35.19 29.66 -26.42
N THR A 170 33.91 29.28 -26.39
CA THR A 170 32.87 29.70 -27.32
C THR A 170 31.75 30.52 -26.68
N ASN A 171 31.50 30.33 -25.40
CA ASN A 171 30.46 31.04 -24.69
C ASN A 171 30.95 32.42 -24.19
N SER A 172 30.12 33.44 -24.36
CA SER A 172 30.25 34.70 -23.66
C SER A 172 29.65 34.56 -22.26
N TYR A 173 29.94 35.49 -21.35
CA TYR A 173 29.46 35.42 -19.96
C TYR A 173 27.95 35.50 -19.78
N ASP A 174 27.25 35.95 -20.82
CA ASP A 174 25.79 36.04 -20.85
C ASP A 174 25.12 34.73 -21.35
N GLU A 175 25.92 33.73 -21.76
CA GLU A 175 25.46 32.45 -22.31
C GLU A 175 25.72 31.33 -21.31
N ASP A 176 24.91 31.30 -20.31
CA ASP A 176 25.03 30.46 -19.12
C ASP A 176 24.28 29.12 -19.28
N ILE A 177 24.77 28.02 -18.69
CA ILE A 177 24.06 26.74 -18.71
C ILE A 177 22.87 26.69 -17.77
N ILE A 178 22.64 27.75 -16.97
CA ILE A 178 21.44 27.85 -16.10
C ILE A 178 20.21 27.63 -16.97
N GLY A 179 19.29 26.79 -16.47
CA GLY A 179 18.04 26.52 -17.14
C GLY A 179 18.09 25.48 -18.26
N THR A 180 19.30 24.97 -18.64
CA THR A 180 19.40 23.86 -19.59
C THR A 180 18.45 22.73 -19.17
N LYS A 181 17.63 22.28 -20.14
CA LYS A 181 16.67 21.21 -19.91
C LYS A 181 17.30 19.84 -20.03
N ILE A 182 17.05 18.98 -19.05
CA ILE A 182 17.44 17.57 -19.05
C ILE A 182 16.17 16.75 -18.93
N THR A 183 15.91 15.85 -19.90
CA THR A 183 14.77 14.93 -19.85
C THR A 183 15.23 13.50 -20.03
N SER A 184 14.48 12.56 -19.46
CA SER A 184 14.75 11.13 -19.61
C SER A 184 13.45 10.33 -19.75
N ASP A 185 13.56 9.14 -20.29
CA ASP A 185 12.45 8.18 -20.40
C ASP A 185 12.24 7.34 -19.13
N LYS A 186 13.17 7.45 -18.17
CA LYS A 186 13.14 6.81 -16.84
C LYS A 186 13.81 7.72 -15.83
N ASP A 187 13.58 7.47 -14.57
CA ASP A 187 14.13 8.30 -13.51
C ASP A 187 15.65 8.33 -13.49
N ILE A 188 16.18 9.51 -13.32
CA ILE A 188 17.62 9.79 -13.21
C ILE A 188 17.89 10.66 -11.98
N VAL A 189 19.14 10.67 -11.53
CA VAL A 189 19.64 11.63 -10.55
C VAL A 189 20.50 12.64 -11.29
N VAL A 190 20.29 13.93 -11.03
CA VAL A 190 21.05 15.02 -11.68
C VAL A 190 21.74 15.87 -10.63
N ASN A 191 23.05 16.10 -10.82
CA ASN A 191 23.81 17.12 -10.08
C ASN A 191 24.24 18.21 -11.05
N SER A 192 24.28 19.43 -10.58
CA SER A 192 24.77 20.56 -11.36
C SER A 192 25.56 21.52 -10.50
N GLY A 193 26.48 22.24 -11.10
CA GLY A 193 27.30 23.18 -10.36
C GLY A 193 28.52 23.69 -11.12
N THR A 194 29.43 24.29 -10.37
CA THR A 194 30.69 24.87 -10.88
C THR A 194 31.85 24.33 -10.05
N TRP A 195 32.87 23.78 -10.72
CA TRP A 195 34.06 23.20 -10.06
C TRP A 195 34.94 24.24 -9.36
N SER A 196 35.02 25.44 -9.91
CA SER A 196 35.82 26.52 -9.40
C SER A 196 35.20 27.84 -9.81
N GLY A 197 34.21 28.26 -9.09
CA GLY A 197 33.46 29.49 -9.34
C GLY A 197 33.83 30.61 -8.37
N SER A 198 33.54 31.84 -8.72
CA SER A 198 33.57 32.99 -7.83
C SER A 198 32.39 33.88 -8.13
N ILE A 199 31.65 34.22 -7.09
CA ILE A 199 30.50 35.12 -7.17
C ILE A 199 30.90 36.61 -7.07
N ARG A 200 32.21 36.93 -7.04
CA ARG A 200 32.71 38.29 -6.89
C ARG A 200 32.83 39.06 -8.20
N GLN A 201 32.37 40.28 -8.20
CA GLN A 201 32.36 41.15 -9.37
C GLN A 201 33.64 41.90 -9.70
N SER A 202 34.62 42.11 -8.83
CA SER A 202 35.62 43.17 -9.11
C SER A 202 37.04 43.06 -8.57
N GLN A 203 37.57 41.91 -8.14
CA GLN A 203 38.93 41.89 -7.56
C GLN A 203 39.92 40.89 -8.13
N SER A 204 41.21 41.24 -8.13
CA SER A 204 42.32 40.49 -8.73
C SER A 204 42.78 39.27 -7.93
N LYS A 205 42.28 39.05 -6.71
CA LYS A 205 42.46 37.82 -5.93
C LYS A 205 41.06 37.32 -5.50
N LYS A 206 40.62 36.29 -6.13
CA LYS A 206 39.28 35.78 -5.96
C LYS A 206 39.33 34.44 -5.27
N PRO A 207 38.72 34.27 -4.09
CA PRO A 207 38.49 32.94 -3.59
C PRO A 207 37.61 32.21 -4.62
N ARG A 208 37.98 30.99 -4.89
CA ARG A 208 37.25 30.09 -5.78
C ARG A 208 36.84 28.92 -4.96
N ASP A 209 35.58 28.56 -5.06
CA ASP A 209 35.06 27.37 -4.40
C ASP A 209 34.22 26.54 -5.36
N MET A 210 33.95 25.35 -4.93
CA MET A 210 33.12 24.41 -5.62
C MET A 210 31.67 24.62 -5.18
N GLY A 211 30.81 25.01 -6.09
CA GLY A 211 29.35 25.08 -5.86
C GLY A 211 28.66 23.98 -6.61
N VAL A 212 28.19 22.97 -5.91
CA VAL A 212 27.51 21.84 -6.53
C VAL A 212 26.37 21.36 -5.63
N ASP A 213 25.24 21.01 -6.22
CA ASP A 213 24.15 20.36 -5.51
C ASP A 213 23.43 19.34 -6.38
N GLN A 214 22.68 18.43 -5.75
CA GLN A 214 21.74 17.57 -6.40
C GLN A 214 20.48 18.38 -6.75
N LEU A 215 20.08 18.33 -8.01
CA LEU A 215 18.86 18.98 -8.46
C LEU A 215 17.63 18.18 -8.05
N ILE A 216 16.50 18.87 -8.00
CA ILE A 216 15.18 18.24 -7.92
C ILE A 216 14.53 18.25 -9.30
N PRO A 217 13.72 17.25 -9.63
CA PRO A 217 12.93 17.26 -10.86
C PRO A 217 11.87 18.38 -10.82
N ILE A 218 11.39 18.79 -11.98
CA ILE A 218 10.47 19.95 -12.06
C ILE A 218 9.11 19.69 -11.44
N ASP A 219 8.66 18.45 -11.36
CA ASP A 219 7.42 18.03 -10.66
C ASP A 219 7.49 18.17 -9.13
N LYS A 220 8.69 18.40 -8.59
CA LYS A 220 8.94 18.68 -7.16
C LYS A 220 9.23 20.15 -6.88
N THR A 221 9.15 21.00 -7.88
CA THR A 221 9.26 22.46 -7.72
C THR A 221 7.92 23.05 -7.29
N GLY A 222 7.93 24.25 -6.75
CA GLY A 222 6.73 24.95 -6.29
C GLY A 222 6.70 26.40 -6.72
N THR A 223 5.78 27.14 -6.12
CA THR A 223 5.56 28.55 -6.40
C THR A 223 6.01 29.48 -5.28
N ASP A 224 6.26 28.92 -4.10
CA ASP A 224 6.46 29.68 -2.87
C ASP A 224 7.76 29.27 -2.20
N TYR A 225 8.63 30.24 -1.93
CA TYR A 225 9.92 29.99 -1.31
C TYR A 225 10.26 31.07 -0.29
N LEU A 226 10.90 30.67 0.78
CA LEU A 226 11.55 31.59 1.73
C LEU A 226 13.05 31.46 1.61
N ILE A 227 13.70 32.58 1.38
CA ILE A 227 15.14 32.65 1.25
C ILE A 227 15.75 33.56 2.31
N ILE A 228 16.90 33.15 2.84
CA ILE A 228 17.59 33.92 3.85
C ILE A 228 18.58 34.84 3.16
N GLU A 229 18.48 36.15 3.39
CA GLU A 229 19.58 37.04 3.07
C GLU A 229 20.81 36.62 3.87
N GLY A 230 21.89 36.29 3.18
CA GLY A 230 23.16 36.03 3.81
C GLY A 230 23.71 37.25 4.54
N GLU A 231 24.79 37.08 5.30
CA GLU A 231 25.49 38.23 5.87
C GLU A 231 26.12 39.05 4.76
N ALA A 232 25.74 40.32 4.67
CA ALA A 232 26.27 41.23 3.65
C ALA A 232 27.79 41.29 3.75
N SER A 233 28.51 40.86 2.73
CA SER A 233 29.93 41.11 2.62
C SER A 233 30.16 42.44 1.91
N SER A 234 31.19 43.21 2.33
CA SER A 234 31.62 44.42 1.61
C SER A 234 32.06 44.13 0.16
N TYR A 235 31.86 42.91 -0.32
CA TYR A 235 32.35 42.41 -1.60
C TYR A 235 31.28 41.92 -2.54
N GLY A 236 30.00 41.94 -2.17
CA GLY A 236 28.83 41.58 -2.99
C GLY A 236 28.79 40.12 -3.46
N GLY A 237 27.65 39.60 -3.76
CA GLY A 237 27.53 38.36 -4.49
C GLY A 237 26.74 37.22 -3.87
N VAL A 238 25.87 37.49 -2.91
CA VAL A 238 24.86 36.51 -2.49
C VAL A 238 23.65 36.66 -3.39
N HIS A 239 23.25 35.62 -4.07
CA HIS A 239 22.13 35.67 -5.01
C HIS A 239 21.12 34.56 -4.75
N ALA A 240 19.85 34.89 -4.92
CA ALA A 240 18.80 33.93 -5.22
C ALA A 240 18.61 33.86 -6.73
N ILE A 241 18.53 32.66 -7.26
CA ILE A 241 18.29 32.43 -8.68
C ILE A 241 17.01 31.65 -8.85
N VAL A 242 16.06 32.23 -9.60
CA VAL A 242 14.77 31.62 -9.92
C VAL A 242 14.80 31.20 -11.38
N VAL A 243 14.68 29.92 -11.65
CA VAL A 243 14.66 29.37 -13.03
C VAL A 243 13.25 28.97 -13.38
N ALA A 244 12.67 29.56 -14.43
CA ALA A 244 11.35 29.22 -14.90
C ALA A 244 11.29 27.81 -15.48
N THR A 245 10.27 27.04 -15.14
CA THR A 245 10.00 25.72 -15.74
C THR A 245 9.00 25.80 -16.88
N GLU A 246 8.22 26.86 -16.94
CA GLU A 246 7.17 27.13 -17.91
C GLU A 246 7.25 28.56 -18.43
N ASP A 247 6.75 28.79 -19.67
CA ASP A 247 6.71 30.11 -20.31
C ASP A 247 5.76 31.08 -19.58
N ASN A 248 6.05 32.38 -19.67
CA ASN A 248 5.27 33.47 -19.04
C ASN A 248 5.20 33.31 -17.51
N THR A 249 6.27 32.95 -16.86
CA THR A 249 6.39 32.90 -15.41
C THR A 249 6.65 34.30 -14.84
N VAL A 250 5.83 34.72 -13.88
CA VAL A 250 6.03 35.99 -13.16
C VAL A 250 6.72 35.70 -11.83
N VAL A 251 7.76 36.47 -11.51
CA VAL A 251 8.50 36.39 -10.25
C VAL A 251 8.18 37.62 -9.40
N LYS A 252 7.74 37.41 -8.19
CA LYS A 252 7.57 38.45 -7.19
C LYS A 252 8.45 38.16 -5.98
N VAL A 253 8.85 39.21 -5.33
CA VAL A 253 9.59 39.14 -4.09
C VAL A 253 9.00 40.15 -3.12
N ASP A 254 8.61 39.69 -1.96
CA ASP A 254 7.89 40.46 -0.95
C ASP A 254 6.71 41.26 -1.57
N GLY A 255 5.95 40.56 -2.43
CA GLY A 255 4.81 41.10 -3.14
C GLY A 255 5.15 42.07 -4.29
N THR A 256 6.42 42.39 -4.53
CA THR A 256 6.88 43.26 -5.62
C THR A 256 7.27 42.42 -6.85
N THR A 257 6.63 42.65 -7.98
CA THR A 257 7.01 42.00 -9.25
C THR A 257 8.43 42.42 -9.63
N ARG A 258 9.28 41.43 -9.83
CA ARG A 258 10.69 41.57 -10.23
C ARG A 258 10.89 41.23 -11.69
N ASP A 259 10.21 40.19 -12.16
CA ASP A 259 10.15 39.84 -13.57
C ASP A 259 8.73 39.41 -13.92
N SER A 260 8.25 39.75 -15.10
CA SER A 260 6.87 39.52 -15.51
C SER A 260 6.72 38.56 -16.69
N ASP A 261 7.80 38.03 -17.25
CA ASP A 261 7.74 37.31 -18.52
C ASP A 261 8.94 36.38 -18.76
N LEU A 262 9.25 35.52 -17.77
CA LEU A 262 10.27 34.50 -17.94
C LEU A 262 9.72 33.34 -18.76
N ASP A 263 10.37 32.99 -19.83
CA ASP A 263 10.11 31.75 -20.56
C ASP A 263 10.81 30.54 -19.94
N ALA A 264 10.36 29.36 -20.29
CA ALA A 264 10.87 28.11 -19.72
C ALA A 264 12.39 27.94 -19.98
N GLY A 265 13.20 27.96 -18.94
CA GLY A 265 14.65 27.91 -18.97
C GLY A 265 15.31 29.27 -18.78
N ASP A 266 14.57 30.35 -18.87
CA ASP A 266 15.07 31.68 -18.47
C ASP A 266 15.16 31.76 -16.94
N PHE A 267 15.96 32.70 -16.43
CA PHE A 267 16.15 32.86 -15.01
C PHE A 267 16.22 34.33 -14.61
N TYR A 268 15.82 34.57 -13.37
CA TYR A 268 15.98 35.84 -12.69
C TYR A 268 16.95 35.69 -11.53
N ALA A 269 18.04 36.42 -11.55
CA ALA A 269 19.00 36.43 -10.47
C ALA A 269 18.84 37.72 -9.62
N TRP A 270 18.74 37.57 -8.33
CA TRP A 270 18.54 38.64 -7.42
C TRP A 270 19.66 38.73 -6.40
N ASP A 271 20.18 39.97 -6.25
CA ASP A 271 21.21 40.30 -5.29
C ASP A 271 20.61 40.52 -3.90
N LEU A 272 20.92 39.63 -2.97
CA LEU A 272 20.45 39.66 -1.60
C LEU A 272 21.29 40.62 -0.70
N ASP A 273 22.42 41.18 -1.23
CA ASP A 273 23.33 42.02 -0.44
C ASP A 273 22.87 43.47 -0.27
N ASN A 274 21.83 43.90 -0.98
CA ASN A 274 21.50 45.32 -1.11
C ASN A 274 20.88 45.96 0.14
N ASN A 275 20.51 45.22 1.17
CA ASN A 275 19.71 45.77 2.29
C ASN A 275 20.36 45.74 3.68
N ASN A 276 21.54 45.18 3.86
CA ASN A 276 22.27 45.13 5.16
C ASN A 276 21.44 44.59 6.35
N ASN A 277 20.42 43.83 6.09
CA ASN A 277 19.49 43.26 7.07
C ASN A 277 19.43 41.76 6.86
N SER A 278 19.84 40.97 7.83
CA SER A 278 19.60 39.50 7.86
C SER A 278 18.11 39.20 7.75
N SER A 279 17.48 39.41 6.58
CA SER A 279 16.06 39.27 6.36
C SER A 279 15.72 37.95 5.66
N LEU A 280 14.48 37.52 5.85
CA LEU A 280 13.84 36.53 5.04
C LEU A 280 13.15 37.25 3.91
N ASP A 281 13.37 36.79 2.70
CA ASP A 281 12.64 37.25 1.53
C ASP A 281 11.69 36.16 1.07
N TYR A 282 10.48 36.55 0.74
CA TYR A 282 9.49 35.66 0.20
C TYR A 282 9.42 35.78 -1.32
N ILE A 283 9.70 34.65 -1.99
CA ILE A 283 9.59 34.52 -3.43
C ILE A 283 8.26 33.85 -3.75
N GLU A 284 7.45 34.53 -4.55
CA GLU A 284 6.18 34.02 -5.09
C GLU A 284 6.30 34.00 -6.61
N THR A 285 5.96 32.87 -7.23
CA THR A 285 5.92 32.74 -8.69
C THR A 285 4.54 32.29 -9.16
N THR A 286 4.16 32.66 -10.38
CA THR A 286 2.84 32.28 -10.92
C THR A 286 2.79 30.85 -11.43
N LYS A 287 3.95 30.21 -11.56
CA LYS A 287 4.12 28.83 -12.02
C LYS A 287 5.26 28.18 -11.26
N PRO A 288 5.31 26.84 -11.17
CA PRO A 288 6.41 26.17 -10.53
C PRO A 288 7.77 26.60 -11.06
N THR A 289 8.75 26.79 -10.19
CA THR A 289 10.10 27.26 -10.53
C THR A 289 11.13 26.47 -9.74
N LEU A 290 12.33 26.31 -10.32
CA LEU A 290 13.49 25.88 -9.57
C LEU A 290 14.12 27.14 -8.91
N VAL A 291 14.24 27.14 -7.60
CA VAL A 291 14.92 28.21 -6.87
C VAL A 291 16.18 27.64 -6.22
N TYR A 292 17.28 28.36 -6.35
CA TYR A 292 18.51 27.99 -5.68
C TYR A 292 19.26 29.21 -5.14
N TYR A 293 20.04 28.97 -4.12
CA TYR A 293 20.83 29.97 -3.42
C TYR A 293 22.31 29.80 -3.76
N GLN A 294 22.98 30.91 -3.99
CA GLN A 294 24.43 30.98 -3.97
C GLN A 294 24.88 32.04 -2.97
N GLY A 295 25.81 31.70 -2.10
CA GLY A 295 26.21 32.63 -1.05
C GLY A 295 27.48 32.28 -0.31
N TYR A 296 27.74 33.02 0.75
CA TYR A 296 28.90 32.86 1.62
C TYR A 296 28.56 32.10 2.89
N ALA A 297 29.49 31.30 3.35
CA ALA A 297 29.30 30.49 4.57
C ALA A 297 29.63 31.24 5.87
N THR A 298 30.51 32.26 5.85
CA THR A 298 30.99 32.94 7.08
C THR A 298 31.43 34.39 6.89
N ASP A 299 31.58 35.08 8.02
CA ASP A 299 31.92 36.45 8.42
C ASP A 299 32.41 37.45 7.37
N GLN A 300 31.96 38.70 7.62
CA GLN A 300 32.12 39.91 6.84
C GLN A 300 33.56 40.44 6.70
N ASN A 301 34.53 40.02 7.51
CA ASN A 301 35.77 40.77 7.72
C ASN A 301 37.06 40.11 7.26
N SER A 302 37.07 38.94 6.71
CA SER A 302 38.28 38.27 6.30
C SER A 302 38.25 37.72 4.88
N ALA A 303 39.44 37.47 4.34
CA ALA A 303 39.60 36.78 3.06
C ALA A 303 39.05 35.32 3.05
N LYS A 304 38.23 34.98 4.00
CA LYS A 304 37.69 33.65 4.33
C LYS A 304 36.28 33.47 3.73
N ASN A 305 36.11 33.80 2.49
CA ASN A 305 34.77 33.74 1.86
C ASN A 305 34.60 32.41 1.15
N ASN A 306 33.79 31.56 1.72
CA ASN A 306 33.51 30.24 1.22
C ASN A 306 32.14 30.27 0.50
N HIS A 307 32.12 29.84 -0.72
CA HIS A 307 30.94 29.87 -1.57
C HIS A 307 30.25 28.50 -1.56
N GLY A 308 28.95 28.52 -1.60
CA GLY A 308 28.13 27.32 -1.74
C GLY A 308 26.97 27.55 -2.69
N LEU A 309 26.46 26.48 -3.21
CA LEU A 309 25.25 26.45 -4.04
C LEU A 309 24.35 25.36 -3.49
N PHE A 310 23.08 25.66 -3.29
CA PHE A 310 22.09 24.65 -2.94
C PHE A 310 20.70 25.00 -3.48
N VAL A 311 19.97 23.97 -3.87
CA VAL A 311 18.60 24.07 -4.34
C VAL A 311 17.66 24.17 -3.13
N LEU A 312 16.73 25.12 -3.20
CA LEU A 312 15.72 25.34 -2.15
C LEU A 312 14.52 24.43 -2.38
N ALA A 313 14.01 23.84 -1.29
CA ALA A 313 12.68 23.24 -1.30
C ALA A 313 11.60 24.33 -1.29
N PRO A 314 10.51 24.17 -2.03
CA PRO A 314 9.36 25.05 -1.92
C PRO A 314 8.74 24.96 -0.52
N ILE A 315 8.16 26.07 -0.07
CA ILE A 315 7.42 26.10 1.17
C ILE A 315 6.02 25.55 0.93
N ASP A 316 5.73 24.46 1.57
CA ASP A 316 4.38 23.89 1.59
C ASP A 316 3.67 24.25 2.89
N ALA A 317 2.73 25.17 2.81
CA ALA A 317 1.93 25.58 3.95
C ALA A 317 1.00 24.48 4.47
N SER A 318 0.62 23.54 3.62
CA SER A 318 -0.24 22.41 3.96
C SER A 318 0.50 21.26 4.63
N ASN A 319 1.82 21.19 4.46
CA ASN A 319 2.64 20.12 5.06
C ASN A 319 2.59 20.19 6.58
N THR A 320 2.10 19.12 7.20
CA THR A 320 2.02 18.95 8.67
C THR A 320 2.95 17.88 9.20
N SER A 321 3.80 17.30 8.34
CA SER A 321 4.76 16.26 8.73
C SER A 321 5.72 16.75 9.79
N ASN A 322 6.10 15.89 10.72
CA ASN A 322 7.14 16.20 11.69
C ASN A 322 8.48 16.36 10.98
N GLY A 323 9.15 17.48 11.21
CA GLY A 323 10.50 17.73 10.71
C GLY A 323 11.54 17.06 11.58
N TYR A 324 12.43 16.30 10.96
CA TYR A 324 13.60 15.71 11.61
C TYR A 324 14.82 15.97 10.75
N GLU A 325 15.87 16.50 11.36
CA GLU A 325 17.13 16.72 10.68
C GLU A 325 18.30 16.23 11.54
N HIS A 326 19.22 15.58 10.89
CA HIS A 326 20.47 15.13 11.51
C HIS A 326 21.65 15.60 10.70
N VAL A 327 22.46 16.45 11.28
CA VAL A 327 23.72 16.90 10.71
C VAL A 327 24.85 16.25 11.49
N HIS A 328 25.56 15.35 10.84
CA HIS A 328 26.74 14.71 11.43
C HIS A 328 28.00 15.51 11.09
N PHE A 329 28.69 15.96 12.12
CA PHE A 329 29.99 16.60 12.00
C PHE A 329 31.05 15.59 12.48
N GLY A 330 31.59 14.81 11.56
CA GLY A 330 32.62 13.85 11.89
C GLY A 330 33.95 14.50 12.30
N ASP A 331 34.85 13.70 12.84
CA ASP A 331 36.18 14.11 13.40
C ASP A 331 37.10 14.88 12.42
N ASP A 332 36.77 14.90 11.13
CA ASP A 332 37.64 15.45 10.09
C ASP A 332 37.20 16.83 9.58
N VAL A 333 36.14 17.43 10.11
CA VAL A 333 35.76 18.80 9.74
C VAL A 333 36.91 19.78 10.02
N ASP A 334 37.60 19.65 11.16
CA ASP A 334 38.79 20.42 11.48
C ASP A 334 39.95 20.16 10.51
N ARG A 335 40.05 18.97 9.96
CA ARG A 335 41.08 18.60 8.99
C ARG A 335 40.79 19.16 7.59
N LEU A 336 39.55 19.10 7.15
CA LEU A 336 39.11 19.72 5.90
C LEU A 336 39.20 21.24 5.95
N LEU A 337 38.90 21.85 7.11
CA LEU A 337 38.86 23.29 7.28
C LEU A 337 40.16 23.87 7.86
N GLY A 338 41.11 23.04 8.29
CA GLY A 338 42.45 23.48 8.72
C GLY A 338 42.54 24.20 10.06
N GLY A 339 41.61 23.98 10.98
CA GLY A 339 41.58 24.57 12.32
C GLY A 339 40.17 24.86 12.82
N SER A 340 40.01 25.50 13.98
CA SER A 340 38.72 25.83 14.57
C SER A 340 37.81 26.56 13.57
N GLY A 341 36.96 25.81 12.87
CA GLY A 341 36.00 26.36 11.93
C GLY A 341 34.81 26.95 12.66
N GLU A 342 34.35 28.08 12.20
CA GLU A 342 33.08 28.68 12.60
C GLU A 342 31.96 28.11 11.76
N THR A 343 30.82 27.77 12.39
CA THR A 343 29.67 27.25 11.70
C THR A 343 28.46 28.12 11.98
N ASN A 344 27.79 28.52 10.91
CA ASN A 344 26.54 29.25 10.99
C ASN A 344 25.38 28.33 10.64
N PHE A 345 24.34 28.33 11.46
CA PHE A 345 23.11 27.61 11.23
C PHE A 345 21.95 28.58 11.05
N TYR A 346 21.12 28.25 10.10
CA TYR A 346 19.85 28.91 9.86
C TYR A 346 18.76 27.84 9.81
N VAL A 347 17.73 28.00 10.62
CA VAL A 347 16.64 27.03 10.76
C VAL A 347 15.32 27.75 10.58
N LEU A 348 14.57 27.33 9.58
CA LEU A 348 13.21 27.81 9.31
C LEU A 348 12.20 26.74 9.70
N ALA A 349 11.25 27.10 10.56
CA ALA A 349 10.26 26.14 11.05
C ALA A 349 8.92 26.81 11.36
N LYS A 350 7.80 26.06 11.24
CA LYS A 350 6.46 26.47 11.73
C LYS A 350 6.42 26.46 13.26
N ASN A 351 7.01 25.46 13.87
CA ASN A 351 7.06 25.26 15.31
C ASN A 351 8.49 25.27 15.79
N ALA A 352 8.77 25.85 16.96
CA ALA A 352 10.12 25.93 17.50
C ALA A 352 10.75 24.53 17.61
N PRO A 353 11.85 24.24 16.90
CA PRO A 353 12.49 22.96 16.94
C PRO A 353 13.26 22.73 18.24
N THR A 354 13.40 21.46 18.61
CA THR A 354 14.33 21.02 19.63
C THR A 354 15.66 20.72 18.98
N VAL A 355 16.73 21.27 19.50
CA VAL A 355 18.11 21.05 19.03
C VAL A 355 18.88 20.25 20.06
N THR A 356 19.42 19.13 19.67
CA THR A 356 20.25 18.28 20.52
C THR A 356 21.68 18.23 19.96
N TYR A 357 22.65 18.60 20.75
CA TYR A 357 24.08 18.53 20.40
C TYR A 357 24.81 17.60 21.37
N GLY A 358 25.35 16.53 20.86
CA GLY A 358 25.86 15.44 21.70
C GLY A 358 24.73 14.85 22.56
N SER A 359 24.88 14.94 23.88
CA SER A 359 23.86 14.49 24.85
C SER A 359 23.00 15.63 25.44
N THR A 360 23.18 16.86 24.99
CA THR A 360 22.56 18.06 25.59
C THR A 360 21.50 18.62 24.67
N ASN A 361 20.29 18.83 25.22
CA ASN A 361 19.21 19.52 24.52
C ASN A 361 19.35 21.03 24.72
N TYR A 362 19.33 21.77 23.63
CA TYR A 362 19.35 23.23 23.63
C TYR A 362 17.97 23.74 23.19
N SER A 363 17.51 24.78 23.90
CA SER A 363 16.36 25.52 23.39
C SER A 363 16.80 26.42 22.23
N ILE A 364 16.18 26.28 21.08
CA ILE A 364 16.46 27.13 19.90
C ILE A 364 16.16 28.60 20.20
N THR A 365 15.29 28.88 21.18
CA THR A 365 14.97 30.26 21.62
C THR A 365 16.16 30.93 22.33
N SER A 366 17.20 30.19 22.73
CA SER A 366 18.46 30.73 23.26
C SER A 366 19.50 31.00 22.18
N TRP A 367 19.23 30.73 20.93
CA TRP A 367 20.05 31.10 19.78
C TRP A 367 20.01 32.62 19.58
N ASP A 368 21.05 33.18 18.99
CA ASP A 368 21.25 34.64 18.92
C ASP A 368 20.01 35.37 18.43
N ASN A 369 19.43 36.17 19.33
CA ASN A 369 18.11 36.82 19.16
C ASN A 369 18.08 37.97 18.13
N GLN A 370 19.11 38.14 17.30
CA GLN A 370 19.15 39.31 16.42
C GLN A 370 18.31 39.19 15.15
N ALA A 371 17.71 38.04 14.86
CA ALA A 371 16.81 37.90 13.70
C ALA A 371 15.80 36.78 13.80
N THR A 372 15.01 36.71 14.87
CA THR A 372 13.74 35.97 14.74
C THR A 372 12.84 36.78 13.83
N ARG A 373 12.72 36.40 12.57
CA ARG A 373 11.74 36.95 11.67
C ARG A 373 10.65 35.94 11.42
N THR A 374 9.43 36.41 11.47
CA THR A 374 8.26 35.62 11.14
C THR A 374 7.75 36.09 9.79
N TYR A 375 7.46 35.13 8.92
CA TYR A 375 6.79 35.38 7.64
C TYR A 375 5.52 34.55 7.58
N SER A 376 4.49 35.09 7.00
CA SER A 376 3.21 34.39 6.85
C SER A 376 2.99 34.03 5.39
N VAL A 377 2.99 32.75 5.11
CA VAL A 377 2.64 32.18 3.80
C VAL A 377 1.32 31.45 3.97
N ASP A 378 0.32 31.80 3.18
CA ASP A 378 -1.04 31.19 3.24
C ASP A 378 -1.65 31.08 4.64
N GLY A 379 -1.41 32.13 5.46
CA GLY A 379 -1.87 32.16 6.85
C GLY A 379 -1.03 31.34 7.82
N THR A 380 0.00 30.64 7.36
CA THR A 380 0.95 29.90 8.20
C THR A 380 2.15 30.77 8.53
N THR A 381 2.48 30.88 9.82
CA THR A 381 3.64 31.64 10.28
C THR A 381 4.88 30.76 10.33
N TRP A 382 5.93 31.20 9.65
CA TRP A 382 7.24 30.58 9.64
C TRP A 382 8.21 31.44 10.47
N THR A 383 9.08 30.82 11.24
CA THR A 383 10.06 31.50 12.08
C THR A 383 11.46 31.07 11.70
N LEU A 384 12.32 32.05 11.40
CA LEU A 384 13.74 31.85 11.20
C LEU A 384 14.47 31.94 12.53
N TYR A 385 15.27 30.94 12.84
CA TYR A 385 16.21 30.89 13.96
C TYR A 385 17.63 30.89 13.40
N ARG A 386 18.49 31.65 14.00
CA ARG A 386 19.90 31.80 13.56
C ARG A 386 20.87 31.54 14.70
N LYS A 387 21.95 30.79 14.44
CA LYS A 387 23.08 30.62 15.31
C LYS A 387 24.37 30.86 14.54
N LEU A 388 25.06 31.92 14.86
CA LEU A 388 26.34 32.27 14.26
C LEU A 388 27.50 31.83 15.16
N ASP A 389 28.66 31.64 14.52
CA ASP A 389 29.94 31.33 15.22
C ASP A 389 29.82 30.15 16.19
N PHE A 390 29.06 29.16 15.84
CA PHE A 390 28.90 27.98 16.67
C PHE A 390 30.14 27.11 16.56
N SER A 391 30.96 27.12 17.58
CA SER A 391 32.09 26.21 17.68
C SER A 391 31.59 24.81 17.95
N ILE A 392 31.47 24.02 16.88
CA ILE A 392 31.11 22.61 16.96
C ILE A 392 32.38 21.82 17.18
N GLY A 393 32.51 21.24 18.38
CA GLY A 393 33.40 20.09 18.57
C GLY A 393 32.79 18.88 17.86
N TYR A 394 33.51 17.78 17.77
CA TYR A 394 33.18 16.52 17.11
C TYR A 394 31.86 15.85 17.62
N SER A 395 30.71 16.42 17.38
CA SER A 395 29.44 15.90 17.88
C SER A 395 28.31 16.03 16.86
N ASP A 396 27.37 15.13 16.94
CA ASP A 396 26.17 15.14 16.13
C ASP A 396 25.21 16.23 16.56
N LEU A 397 24.58 16.88 15.59
CA LEU A 397 23.52 17.84 15.79
C LEU A 397 22.20 17.23 15.29
N TYR A 398 21.25 17.09 16.19
CA TYR A 398 19.90 16.63 15.86
C TYR A 398 18.91 17.78 16.02
N MET A 399 18.02 17.93 15.06
CA MET A 399 16.91 18.87 15.14
C MET A 399 15.60 18.15 14.92
N SER A 400 14.58 18.49 15.68
CA SER A 400 13.24 17.94 15.50
C SER A 400 12.17 19.01 15.75
N SER A 401 11.14 19.00 14.96
CA SER A 401 9.99 19.89 15.07
C SER A 401 8.70 19.10 14.86
N SER A 402 7.59 19.56 15.43
CA SER A 402 6.26 19.05 15.15
C SER A 402 5.67 19.57 13.84
N GLY A 403 6.48 20.05 12.94
CA GLY A 403 6.15 20.53 11.60
C GLY A 403 7.39 20.57 10.72
N PRO A 404 7.27 20.92 9.45
CA PRO A 404 8.37 20.97 8.50
C PRO A 404 9.53 21.83 9.01
N LEU A 405 10.74 21.39 8.73
CA LEU A 405 11.99 21.95 9.18
C LEU A 405 12.92 22.12 7.99
N TYR A 406 13.42 23.32 7.79
CA TYR A 406 14.41 23.66 6.74
C TYR A 406 15.68 24.10 7.43
N VAL A 407 16.78 23.46 7.11
CA VAL A 407 18.07 23.76 7.75
C VAL A 407 19.11 24.12 6.69
N TRP A 408 19.72 25.26 6.85
CA TRP A 408 20.90 25.67 6.09
C TRP A 408 22.07 25.82 7.05
N TYR A 409 23.22 25.42 6.63
CA TYR A 409 24.42 25.64 7.39
C TYR A 409 25.61 25.93 6.47
N GLY A 410 26.49 26.78 6.97
CA GLY A 410 27.74 27.09 6.32
C GLY A 410 28.90 26.94 7.31
N MET A 411 29.97 26.36 6.83
CA MET A 411 31.20 26.13 7.62
C MET A 411 32.36 26.73 6.90
N GLY A 412 33.27 27.37 7.63
CA GLY A 412 34.44 27.96 6.98
C GLY A 412 35.61 28.18 7.91
N SER A 413 36.83 28.01 7.39
CA SER A 413 38.08 28.39 8.05
C SER A 413 39.13 28.74 6.98
N GLY A 414 39.62 29.95 7.00
CA GLY A 414 40.65 30.37 6.02
C GLY A 414 40.10 30.59 4.63
N GLU A 415 40.67 29.88 3.64
CA GLU A 415 40.23 29.92 2.23
C GLU A 415 39.29 28.75 1.86
N ARG A 416 38.87 27.96 2.84
CA ARG A 416 38.08 26.75 2.67
C ARG A 416 36.74 26.91 3.34
N GLY A 417 35.69 26.46 2.72
CA GLY A 417 34.36 26.38 3.30
C GLY A 417 33.39 25.61 2.46
N LEU A 418 32.31 25.20 3.08
CA LEU A 418 31.23 24.53 2.44
C LEU A 418 29.90 25.09 2.91
N MET A 419 28.93 25.13 2.04
CA MET A 419 27.53 25.36 2.35
C MET A 419 26.72 24.14 1.93
N SER A 420 25.76 23.80 2.72
CA SER A 420 24.81 22.73 2.39
C SER A 420 23.46 23.05 2.99
N SER A 421 22.45 22.45 2.46
CA SER A 421 21.08 22.50 3.01
C SER A 421 20.52 21.11 3.15
N ILE A 422 19.82 20.88 4.23
CA ILE A 422 18.99 19.71 4.42
C ILE A 422 17.56 20.24 4.50
N GLN A 423 16.74 19.85 3.54
CA GLN A 423 15.40 20.41 3.37
C GLN A 423 14.42 19.28 3.09
N PRO A 424 13.19 19.38 3.59
CA PRO A 424 12.15 18.40 3.28
C PRO A 424 11.65 18.62 1.85
N PHE A 425 12.34 18.07 0.88
CA PHE A 425 11.76 17.98 -0.45
C PHE A 425 10.62 16.97 -0.40
N SER A 426 9.45 17.38 -0.85
CA SER A 426 8.34 16.45 -1.03
C SER A 426 8.77 15.36 -2.03
N THR A 427 8.63 14.11 -1.67
CA THR A 427 8.79 13.00 -2.62
C THR A 427 7.73 13.06 -3.73
N GLY A 428 6.75 13.98 -3.61
CA GLY A 428 5.48 14.01 -4.31
C GLY A 428 4.56 12.95 -3.70
N ASN A 429 3.28 13.23 -3.67
CA ASN A 429 2.34 12.22 -3.20
C ASN A 429 2.32 11.04 -4.17
N THR A 430 2.77 9.88 -3.73
CA THR A 430 2.65 8.61 -4.46
C THR A 430 1.26 8.04 -4.17
N ALA A 431 0.54 7.61 -5.20
CA ALA A 431 -0.76 7.01 -4.97
C ALA A 431 -0.62 5.73 -4.13
N PRO A 432 -1.46 5.53 -3.11
CA PRO A 432 -1.39 4.36 -2.28
C PRO A 432 -1.80 3.09 -3.05
N VAL A 433 -1.46 1.93 -2.53
CA VAL A 433 -1.76 0.64 -3.14
C VAL A 433 -2.71 -0.14 -2.25
N ALA A 434 -3.92 -0.45 -2.75
CA ALA A 434 -4.81 -1.41 -2.10
C ALA A 434 -4.36 -2.84 -2.43
N THR A 435 -4.32 -3.72 -1.43
CA THR A 435 -3.82 -5.09 -1.58
C THR A 435 -4.97 -6.07 -1.80
N ALA A 436 -4.99 -6.73 -2.96
CA ALA A 436 -5.96 -7.80 -3.23
C ALA A 436 -5.68 -9.01 -2.33
N GLN A 437 -6.76 -9.67 -1.85
CA GLN A 437 -6.63 -10.79 -0.92
C GLN A 437 -7.69 -11.85 -1.16
N THR A 438 -7.43 -13.06 -0.70
CA THR A 438 -8.39 -14.17 -0.68
C THR A 438 -8.63 -14.59 0.76
N VAL A 439 -9.90 -14.67 1.15
CA VAL A 439 -10.34 -15.05 2.49
C VAL A 439 -11.21 -16.27 2.39
N THR A 440 -11.14 -17.16 3.39
CA THR A 440 -12.03 -18.30 3.52
C THR A 440 -12.98 -18.03 4.69
N ALA A 441 -14.25 -17.91 4.38
CA ALA A 441 -15.33 -17.82 5.35
C ALA A 441 -16.01 -19.19 5.50
N THR A 442 -16.80 -19.34 6.53
CA THR A 442 -17.67 -20.50 6.75
C THR A 442 -19.13 -20.01 6.64
N GLU A 443 -19.98 -20.73 5.93
CA GLU A 443 -21.39 -20.32 5.87
C GLU A 443 -22.02 -20.28 7.27
N ASP A 444 -23.03 -19.42 7.41
CA ASP A 444 -23.73 -19.15 8.66
C ASP A 444 -22.87 -18.63 9.83
N VAL A 445 -21.59 -18.30 9.54
CA VAL A 445 -20.65 -17.75 10.52
C VAL A 445 -20.13 -16.39 10.03
N ASP A 446 -20.01 -15.44 10.95
CA ASP A 446 -19.43 -14.13 10.68
C ASP A 446 -17.93 -14.26 10.42
N GLU A 447 -17.47 -13.72 9.29
CA GLU A 447 -16.04 -13.66 8.97
C GLU A 447 -15.53 -12.23 9.04
N THR A 448 -14.49 -12.02 9.86
CA THR A 448 -13.85 -10.72 10.01
C THR A 448 -12.71 -10.57 9.02
N ILE A 449 -12.84 -9.62 8.12
CA ILE A 449 -11.88 -9.34 7.08
C ILE A 449 -11.16 -8.03 7.39
N THR A 450 -9.83 -8.08 7.53
CA THR A 450 -8.98 -6.88 7.65
C THR A 450 -8.51 -6.50 6.26
N LEU A 451 -8.87 -5.30 5.81
CA LEU A 451 -8.43 -4.76 4.53
C LEU A 451 -6.97 -4.29 4.64
N ALA A 452 -6.19 -4.51 3.60
CA ALA A 452 -4.77 -4.18 3.57
C ALA A 452 -4.44 -3.20 2.45
N GLY A 453 -3.57 -2.25 2.73
CA GLY A 453 -3.02 -1.31 1.77
C GLY A 453 -1.68 -0.79 2.27
N SER A 454 -0.91 -0.21 1.38
CA SER A 454 0.36 0.44 1.66
C SER A 454 0.46 1.76 0.95
N ASP A 455 1.25 2.63 1.50
CA ASP A 455 1.65 3.90 0.92
C ASP A 455 3.16 4.06 1.06
N ASP A 456 3.82 4.42 -0.05
CA ASP A 456 5.27 4.54 -0.07
C ASP A 456 5.75 5.82 0.64
N ASP A 457 4.88 6.82 0.78
CA ASP A 457 5.16 8.05 1.53
C ASP A 457 4.88 7.88 3.04
N GLY A 458 4.24 6.77 3.41
CA GLY A 458 3.91 6.44 4.81
C GLY A 458 2.69 7.18 5.33
N ASP A 459 1.82 7.66 4.45
CA ASP A 459 0.61 8.38 4.80
C ASP A 459 -0.46 7.50 5.43
N ASN A 460 -1.32 8.12 6.23
CA ASN A 460 -2.42 7.41 6.86
C ASN A 460 -3.51 7.08 5.85
N LEU A 461 -3.79 5.79 5.69
CA LEU A 461 -4.76 5.32 4.72
C LEU A 461 -6.19 5.29 5.27
N SER A 462 -7.13 5.77 4.49
CA SER A 462 -8.57 5.54 4.65
C SER A 462 -9.06 4.52 3.62
N TYR A 463 -10.07 3.73 3.98
CA TYR A 463 -10.56 2.59 3.19
C TYR A 463 -12.00 2.81 2.78
N THR A 464 -12.32 2.54 1.51
CA THR A 464 -13.66 2.75 0.95
C THR A 464 -14.09 1.55 0.11
N ILE A 465 -15.27 1.00 0.36
CA ILE A 465 -15.84 -0.10 -0.41
C ILE A 465 -16.34 0.39 -1.76
N THR A 466 -15.81 -0.15 -2.84
CA THR A 466 -16.12 0.26 -4.22
C THR A 466 -17.11 -0.66 -4.92
N THR A 467 -17.16 -1.94 -4.55
CA THR A 467 -18.19 -2.89 -4.99
C THR A 467 -18.67 -3.71 -3.81
N LEU A 468 -19.96 -4.00 -3.79
CA LEU A 468 -20.57 -4.86 -2.77
C LEU A 468 -20.42 -6.33 -3.14
N PRO A 469 -20.48 -7.26 -2.15
CA PRO A 469 -20.46 -8.68 -2.44
C PRO A 469 -21.63 -9.09 -3.36
N SER A 470 -21.36 -9.97 -4.31
CA SER A 470 -22.39 -10.55 -5.17
C SER A 470 -23.36 -11.44 -4.38
N ASN A 471 -22.84 -12.12 -3.35
CA ASN A 471 -23.59 -12.94 -2.41
C ASN A 471 -23.12 -12.63 -0.99
N GLY A 472 -24.06 -12.47 -0.07
CA GLY A 472 -23.78 -12.08 1.30
C GLY A 472 -23.83 -10.57 1.53
N THR A 473 -23.42 -10.15 2.71
CA THR A 473 -23.53 -8.76 3.17
C THR A 473 -22.27 -8.37 3.95
N LEU A 474 -21.76 -7.16 3.70
CA LEU A 474 -20.73 -6.56 4.55
C LEU A 474 -21.35 -5.70 5.64
N TYR A 475 -20.71 -5.72 6.80
CA TYR A 475 -21.08 -4.89 7.93
C TYR A 475 -19.87 -4.09 8.44
N GLN A 476 -20.13 -2.88 8.90
CA GLN A 476 -19.17 -2.15 9.72
C GLN A 476 -18.94 -2.90 11.03
N THR A 477 -17.81 -2.67 11.65
CA THR A 477 -17.51 -3.15 13.01
C THR A 477 -16.74 -2.08 13.77
N SER A 478 -16.68 -2.19 15.08
CA SER A 478 -15.83 -1.33 15.92
C SER A 478 -14.81 -2.14 16.73
N ASN A 479 -14.95 -3.46 16.73
CA ASN A 479 -14.11 -4.36 17.53
C ASN A 479 -13.70 -5.63 16.77
N GLY A 480 -14.11 -5.78 15.50
CA GLY A 480 -13.85 -6.96 14.68
C GLY A 480 -14.70 -8.19 14.99
N SER A 481 -15.62 -8.15 15.95
CA SER A 481 -16.42 -9.31 16.32
C SER A 481 -17.92 -9.07 16.39
N THR A 482 -18.33 -7.81 16.37
CA THR A 482 -19.74 -7.43 16.45
C THR A 482 -20.16 -6.67 15.20
N ARG A 483 -21.24 -7.13 14.56
CA ARG A 483 -21.81 -6.44 13.40
C ARG A 483 -22.34 -5.07 13.81
N GLY A 484 -21.90 -4.05 13.09
CA GLY A 484 -22.47 -2.71 13.13
C GLY A 484 -23.52 -2.54 12.01
N ASN A 485 -23.57 -1.35 11.43
CA ASN A 485 -24.46 -1.06 10.30
C ASN A 485 -24.04 -1.84 9.05
N ALA A 486 -25.02 -2.33 8.28
CA ALA A 486 -24.75 -2.95 7.00
C ALA A 486 -24.17 -1.92 6.00
N ILE A 487 -23.17 -2.34 5.24
CA ILE A 487 -22.63 -1.58 4.11
C ILE A 487 -23.48 -1.92 2.89
N SER A 488 -24.43 -1.06 2.59
CA SER A 488 -25.44 -1.28 1.55
C SER A 488 -25.27 -0.44 0.29
N SER A 489 -24.22 0.41 0.25
CA SER A 489 -23.90 1.25 -0.91
C SER A 489 -22.42 1.29 -1.19
N THR A 490 -22.07 1.40 -2.46
CA THR A 490 -20.71 1.68 -2.90
C THR A 490 -20.29 3.09 -2.50
N GLY A 491 -18.99 3.32 -2.30
CA GLY A 491 -18.48 4.59 -1.78
C GLY A 491 -18.58 4.71 -0.25
N THR A 492 -18.94 3.65 0.46
CA THR A 492 -19.02 3.66 1.93
C THR A 492 -17.63 3.52 2.54
N ALA A 493 -17.24 4.49 3.38
CA ALA A 493 -15.99 4.42 4.12
C ALA A 493 -16.04 3.36 5.22
N VAL A 494 -14.95 2.64 5.43
CA VAL A 494 -14.75 1.72 6.55
C VAL A 494 -14.39 2.54 7.79
N THR A 495 -15.14 2.34 8.87
CA THR A 495 -15.03 3.19 10.08
C THR A 495 -14.20 2.58 11.19
N ASP A 496 -13.83 1.31 11.11
CA ASP A 496 -12.99 0.65 12.11
C ASP A 496 -11.53 1.12 11.98
N GLY A 497 -10.92 1.51 13.10
CA GLY A 497 -9.53 1.98 13.12
C GLY A 497 -8.47 0.91 12.78
N SER A 498 -8.86 -0.36 12.71
CA SER A 498 -8.02 -1.46 12.21
C SER A 498 -8.45 -1.93 10.82
N HIS A 499 -9.29 -1.16 10.14
CA HIS A 499 -9.74 -1.36 8.76
C HIS A 499 -10.48 -2.68 8.53
N ARG A 500 -11.26 -3.14 9.53
CA ARG A 500 -11.99 -4.40 9.50
C ARG A 500 -13.44 -4.20 9.06
N VAL A 501 -13.93 -5.19 8.33
CA VAL A 501 -15.34 -5.36 8.00
C VAL A 501 -15.77 -6.78 8.36
N ILE A 502 -17.06 -7.01 8.62
CA ILE A 502 -17.59 -8.36 8.83
C ILE A 502 -18.35 -8.75 7.57
N TYR A 503 -17.97 -9.87 7.00
CA TYR A 503 -18.70 -10.52 5.91
C TYR A 503 -19.62 -11.60 6.46
N VAL A 504 -20.84 -11.63 5.96
CA VAL A 504 -21.83 -12.66 6.24
C VAL A 504 -22.30 -13.24 4.92
N SER A 505 -22.15 -14.55 4.73
CA SER A 505 -22.62 -15.22 3.52
C SER A 505 -24.14 -15.07 3.34
N ALA A 506 -24.62 -15.24 2.13
CA ALA A 506 -26.05 -15.47 1.94
C ALA A 506 -26.44 -16.75 2.68
N SER A 507 -27.68 -16.80 3.21
CA SER A 507 -28.15 -18.01 3.91
C SER A 507 -27.90 -19.25 3.05
N ASN A 508 -27.27 -20.24 3.64
CA ASN A 508 -26.92 -21.52 3.00
C ASN A 508 -26.11 -21.34 1.70
N GLY A 509 -25.32 -20.28 1.64
CA GLY A 509 -24.55 -19.92 0.44
C GLY A 509 -23.09 -20.24 0.57
N ASN A 510 -22.58 -21.17 -0.22
CA ASN A 510 -21.20 -21.61 -0.18
C ASN A 510 -20.58 -21.68 -1.61
N GLY A 511 -19.26 -21.89 -1.66
CA GLY A 511 -18.51 -22.07 -2.89
C GLY A 511 -17.32 -21.15 -3.03
N ASN A 512 -16.51 -21.40 -4.04
CA ASN A 512 -15.36 -20.58 -4.39
C ASN A 512 -15.81 -19.25 -5.01
N SER A 513 -15.11 -18.17 -4.63
CA SER A 513 -15.42 -16.81 -5.11
C SER A 513 -16.89 -16.41 -4.87
N HIS A 514 -17.50 -16.91 -3.80
CA HIS A 514 -18.92 -16.76 -3.52
C HIS A 514 -19.30 -15.30 -3.28
N GLY A 515 -18.48 -14.57 -2.51
CA GLY A 515 -18.78 -13.21 -2.06
C GLY A 515 -17.67 -12.20 -2.38
N ASN A 516 -17.35 -12.02 -3.66
CA ASN A 516 -16.32 -11.06 -4.04
C ASN A 516 -16.80 -9.62 -3.89
N PHE A 517 -15.95 -8.76 -3.32
CA PHE A 517 -16.16 -7.33 -3.26
C PHE A 517 -14.84 -6.58 -3.53
N ALA A 518 -14.88 -5.28 -3.74
CA ALA A 518 -13.68 -4.49 -3.95
C ALA A 518 -13.66 -3.25 -3.07
N PHE A 519 -12.46 -2.79 -2.80
CA PHE A 519 -12.20 -1.57 -2.04
C PHE A 519 -11.03 -0.80 -2.65
N LYS A 520 -10.90 0.46 -2.29
CA LYS A 520 -9.74 1.29 -2.55
C LYS A 520 -9.27 1.93 -1.26
N VAL A 521 -8.04 2.38 -1.26
CA VAL A 521 -7.46 3.18 -0.19
C VAL A 521 -7.17 4.60 -0.67
N ASN A 522 -7.17 5.56 0.24
CA ASN A 522 -6.88 6.96 -0.03
C ASN A 522 -5.94 7.47 1.07
N ASP A 523 -4.89 8.16 0.68
CA ASP A 523 -3.84 8.73 1.52
C ASP A 523 -4.19 10.13 2.08
N GLY A 524 -5.38 10.62 1.78
CA GLY A 524 -5.83 11.97 2.08
C GLY A 524 -5.79 12.91 0.86
N THR A 525 -5.12 12.51 -0.23
CA THR A 525 -4.91 13.30 -1.44
C THR A 525 -5.41 12.58 -2.69
N VAL A 526 -5.03 11.30 -2.88
CA VAL A 526 -5.35 10.51 -4.07
C VAL A 526 -5.82 9.11 -3.71
N ASP A 527 -6.64 8.52 -4.58
CA ASP A 527 -7.14 7.16 -4.42
C ASP A 527 -6.20 6.15 -5.09
N SER A 528 -6.09 4.96 -4.51
CA SER A 528 -5.50 3.79 -5.19
C SER A 528 -6.39 3.28 -6.31
N ASP A 529 -5.85 2.42 -7.16
CA ASP A 529 -6.65 1.47 -7.92
C ASP A 529 -7.44 0.56 -6.97
N ALA A 530 -8.59 0.05 -7.46
CA ALA A 530 -9.43 -0.83 -6.66
C ALA A 530 -8.82 -2.24 -6.55
N ALA A 531 -8.78 -2.78 -5.34
CA ALA A 531 -8.36 -4.15 -5.06
C ALA A 531 -9.57 -5.06 -4.75
N THR A 532 -9.50 -6.29 -5.22
CA THR A 532 -10.56 -7.28 -5.00
C THR A 532 -10.25 -8.15 -3.78
N VAL A 533 -11.25 -8.30 -2.91
CA VAL A 533 -11.30 -9.34 -1.90
C VAL A 533 -12.12 -10.51 -2.43
N THR A 534 -11.48 -11.65 -2.64
CA THR A 534 -12.14 -12.90 -3.03
C THR A 534 -12.53 -13.66 -1.77
N VAL A 535 -13.82 -13.92 -1.58
CA VAL A 535 -14.31 -14.69 -0.43
C VAL A 535 -14.78 -16.06 -0.89
N ASN A 536 -14.08 -17.10 -0.44
CA ASN A 536 -14.49 -18.48 -0.57
C ASN A 536 -15.31 -18.87 0.67
N VAL A 537 -16.47 -19.48 0.51
CA VAL A 537 -17.32 -19.90 1.62
C VAL A 537 -17.33 -21.42 1.68
N THR A 538 -16.90 -21.95 2.80
CA THR A 538 -16.93 -23.40 3.08
C THR A 538 -18.33 -23.79 3.53
N ALA A 539 -18.85 -24.88 2.95
CA ALA A 539 -20.14 -25.44 3.32
C ALA A 539 -20.13 -25.95 4.76
N VAL A 540 -21.23 -25.78 5.44
CA VAL A 540 -21.58 -26.43 6.70
C VAL A 540 -22.81 -27.27 6.45
N ASN A 541 -22.83 -28.51 6.95
CA ASN A 541 -23.98 -29.40 6.75
C ASN A 541 -25.23 -28.85 7.42
N ASP A 542 -26.26 -28.60 6.61
CA ASP A 542 -27.60 -28.28 7.06
C ASP A 542 -28.40 -29.56 7.40
N LEU A 543 -29.34 -29.46 8.32
CA LEU A 543 -30.19 -30.60 8.67
C LEU A 543 -31.25 -30.82 7.59
N PRO A 544 -31.54 -32.09 7.23
CA PRO A 544 -32.67 -32.38 6.36
C PRO A 544 -34.00 -31.95 7.03
N THR A 545 -34.92 -31.50 6.22
CA THR A 545 -36.24 -31.02 6.68
C THR A 545 -37.35 -31.89 6.12
N ILE A 546 -38.25 -32.35 6.96
CA ILE A 546 -39.48 -33.04 6.50
C ILE A 546 -40.44 -32.01 5.89
N THR A 547 -40.77 -32.17 4.62
CA THR A 547 -41.57 -31.19 3.88
C THR A 547 -43.06 -31.37 4.05
N SER A 548 -43.53 -32.59 4.30
CA SER A 548 -44.94 -32.93 4.59
C SER A 548 -45.04 -34.33 5.17
N ASN A 549 -46.12 -34.59 5.89
CA ASN A 549 -46.46 -35.94 6.34
C ASN A 549 -46.93 -36.80 5.16
N PRO A 550 -46.21 -37.88 4.86
CA PRO A 550 -46.60 -38.77 3.74
C PRO A 550 -47.71 -39.71 4.07
N SER A 551 -48.38 -40.24 3.06
CA SER A 551 -49.30 -41.34 3.19
C SER A 551 -49.09 -42.36 2.06
N VAL A 552 -49.29 -43.63 2.42
CA VAL A 552 -49.23 -44.76 1.47
C VAL A 552 -50.54 -45.55 1.56
N THR A 553 -50.83 -46.36 0.54
CA THR A 553 -52.01 -47.18 0.49
C THR A 553 -51.66 -48.58 0.00
N THR A 554 -52.11 -49.59 0.67
CA THR A 554 -52.07 -50.99 0.26
C THR A 554 -53.44 -51.61 0.35
N ASN A 555 -53.62 -52.81 -0.18
CA ASN A 555 -54.77 -53.62 0.08
C ASN A 555 -54.61 -54.44 1.38
N GLU A 556 -55.71 -54.82 2.02
CA GLU A 556 -55.59 -55.81 3.09
C GLU A 556 -54.97 -57.11 2.53
N ASP A 557 -54.30 -57.84 3.39
CA ASP A 557 -53.57 -59.09 3.09
C ASP A 557 -52.45 -58.90 2.04
N VAL A 558 -52.10 -57.65 1.66
CA VAL A 558 -51.02 -57.34 0.78
C VAL A 558 -50.01 -56.46 1.48
N GLU A 559 -48.79 -56.91 1.54
CA GLU A 559 -47.69 -56.14 2.13
C GLU A 559 -47.32 -54.92 1.28
N TYR A 560 -46.89 -53.86 1.96
CA TYR A 560 -46.37 -52.63 1.30
C TYR A 560 -44.91 -52.49 1.49
N ALA A 561 -44.12 -52.43 0.38
CA ALA A 561 -42.71 -52.14 0.42
C ALA A 561 -42.46 -50.63 0.28
N PHE A 562 -41.76 -50.04 1.23
CA PHE A 562 -41.41 -48.64 1.20
C PHE A 562 -40.22 -48.36 0.25
N SER A 563 -40.23 -47.17 -0.31
CA SER A 563 -39.12 -46.59 -1.09
C SER A 563 -38.73 -45.25 -0.55
N SER A 564 -37.52 -44.75 -0.89
CA SER A 564 -37.04 -43.44 -0.43
C SER A 564 -37.98 -42.29 -0.80
N SER A 565 -38.74 -42.44 -1.89
CA SER A 565 -39.72 -41.44 -2.33
C SER A 565 -40.98 -41.35 -1.43
N ASN A 566 -41.16 -42.31 -0.55
CA ASN A 566 -42.26 -42.27 0.42
C ASN A 566 -41.96 -41.34 1.63
N PHE A 567 -40.67 -40.94 1.82
CA PHE A 567 -40.26 -40.07 2.90
C PHE A 567 -40.05 -38.65 2.34
N ASN A 568 -41.10 -37.80 2.47
CA ASN A 568 -41.10 -36.45 1.92
C ASN A 568 -40.10 -35.55 2.69
N TYR A 569 -38.97 -35.27 2.11
CA TYR A 569 -37.93 -34.43 2.73
C TYR A 569 -37.28 -33.45 1.70
N SER A 570 -36.59 -32.50 2.20
CA SER A 570 -35.73 -31.62 1.47
C SER A 570 -34.44 -31.38 2.25
N ASP A 571 -33.34 -31.31 1.56
CA ASP A 571 -32.03 -31.00 2.12
C ASP A 571 -31.44 -29.84 1.34
N VAL A 572 -30.90 -28.85 2.04
CA VAL A 572 -30.36 -27.63 1.44
C VAL A 572 -29.05 -27.90 0.71
N ASP A 573 -28.23 -28.77 1.26
CA ASP A 573 -26.98 -29.20 0.64
C ASP A 573 -27.19 -30.16 -0.52
N GLY A 574 -28.44 -30.60 -0.74
CA GLY A 574 -28.81 -31.55 -1.77
C GLY A 574 -28.48 -32.99 -1.42
N ASN A 575 -28.28 -33.28 -0.15
CA ASN A 575 -27.92 -34.61 0.33
C ASN A 575 -29.11 -35.57 0.22
N ALA A 576 -28.83 -36.80 -0.22
CA ALA A 576 -29.82 -37.87 -0.26
C ALA A 576 -30.04 -38.45 1.14
N ILE A 577 -31.20 -39.07 1.37
CA ILE A 577 -31.43 -39.86 2.61
C ILE A 577 -30.33 -40.90 2.73
N ASN A 578 -29.64 -40.89 3.87
CA ASN A 578 -28.71 -41.92 4.30
C ASN A 578 -29.37 -42.99 5.15
N LYS A 579 -30.24 -42.53 6.07
CA LYS A 579 -31.01 -43.40 6.96
C LYS A 579 -32.37 -42.78 7.26
N VAL A 580 -33.31 -43.64 7.58
CA VAL A 580 -34.57 -43.30 8.28
C VAL A 580 -34.53 -43.93 9.64
N LYS A 581 -34.94 -43.18 10.66
CA LYS A 581 -35.12 -43.69 12.02
C LYS A 581 -36.59 -43.65 12.40
N ILE A 582 -37.14 -44.79 12.84
CA ILE A 582 -38.50 -44.87 13.33
C ILE A 582 -38.52 -44.42 14.77
N THR A 583 -39.33 -43.46 15.11
CA THR A 583 -39.37 -42.80 16.44
C THR A 583 -40.62 -43.12 17.25
N ASP A 584 -41.68 -43.55 16.62
CA ASP A 584 -42.86 -44.19 17.29
C ASP A 584 -43.36 -45.24 16.33
N LEU A 585 -43.73 -46.39 16.88
CA LEU A 585 -44.21 -47.56 16.09
C LEU A 585 -45.69 -47.45 15.72
N GLU A 586 -46.10 -48.25 14.76
CA GLU A 586 -47.47 -48.43 14.36
C GLU A 586 -48.30 -49.05 15.49
N SER A 587 -49.60 -48.80 15.46
CA SER A 587 -50.57 -49.35 16.46
C SER A 587 -51.36 -50.53 15.96
N ALA A 588 -51.30 -50.81 14.67
CA ALA A 588 -52.00 -51.90 14.02
C ALA A 588 -51.21 -52.38 12.78
N GLY A 589 -51.24 -53.66 12.47
CA GLY A 589 -50.37 -54.27 11.49
C GLY A 589 -48.95 -54.42 12.00
N THR A 590 -48.00 -54.73 11.16
CA THR A 590 -46.59 -54.91 11.54
C THR A 590 -45.67 -54.21 10.54
N LEU A 591 -44.83 -53.28 11.07
CA LEU A 591 -43.72 -52.70 10.35
C LEU A 591 -42.47 -53.57 10.57
N TYR A 592 -41.83 -54.01 9.50
CA TYR A 592 -40.71 -54.94 9.62
C TYR A 592 -39.63 -54.67 8.59
N LEU A 593 -38.44 -55.21 8.88
CA LEU A 593 -37.31 -55.20 7.99
C LEU A 593 -37.05 -56.61 7.47
N ASP A 594 -37.50 -56.87 6.23
CA ASP A 594 -37.27 -58.14 5.53
C ASP A 594 -35.77 -58.35 5.36
N ALA A 595 -35.21 -59.18 6.28
CA ALA A 595 -33.75 -59.34 6.39
C ALA A 595 -33.18 -60.44 5.46
N ASP A 596 -33.97 -61.42 5.14
CA ASP A 596 -33.59 -62.52 4.29
C ASP A 596 -34.11 -62.41 2.84
N ASN A 597 -34.90 -61.36 2.58
CA ASN A 597 -35.40 -60.98 1.24
C ASN A 597 -36.31 -62.09 0.66
N ASP A 598 -37.18 -62.63 1.44
CA ASP A 598 -38.15 -63.62 0.99
C ASP A 598 -39.58 -63.06 0.72
N ASP A 599 -39.71 -61.72 0.93
CA ASP A 599 -40.93 -60.94 0.79
C ASP A 599 -42.05 -61.30 1.79
N ALA A 600 -41.67 -61.88 2.94
CA ALA A 600 -42.62 -62.25 4.00
C ALA A 600 -42.12 -61.75 5.40
N HIS A 601 -43.06 -61.59 6.33
CA HIS A 601 -42.72 -61.19 7.69
C HIS A 601 -42.38 -62.41 8.54
N ASP A 602 -41.11 -62.48 8.99
CA ASP A 602 -40.60 -63.54 9.86
C ASP A 602 -40.38 -63.09 11.30
N SER A 603 -40.27 -64.10 12.18
CA SER A 603 -40.02 -63.83 13.61
C SER A 603 -38.67 -63.19 13.84
N GLY A 604 -38.63 -61.97 14.38
CA GLY A 604 -37.43 -61.20 14.69
C GLY A 604 -37.11 -60.10 13.69
N GLU A 605 -37.96 -59.85 12.70
CA GLU A 605 -37.84 -58.78 11.72
C GLU A 605 -38.65 -57.52 12.09
N ASP A 606 -39.45 -57.56 13.17
CA ASP A 606 -40.22 -56.40 13.64
C ASP A 606 -39.30 -55.21 13.88
N ILE A 607 -39.70 -54.07 13.39
CA ILE A 607 -39.03 -52.80 13.71
C ILE A 607 -39.20 -52.50 15.17
N THR A 608 -38.12 -52.05 15.78
CA THR A 608 -38.12 -51.59 17.19
C THR A 608 -38.07 -50.06 17.24
N ASP A 609 -38.54 -49.52 18.36
CA ASP A 609 -38.47 -48.07 18.62
C ASP A 609 -37.03 -47.56 18.52
N GLU A 610 -36.84 -46.37 17.92
CA GLU A 610 -35.55 -45.77 17.65
C GLU A 610 -34.67 -46.56 16.66
N GLN A 611 -35.20 -47.55 15.94
CA GLN A 611 -34.43 -48.32 14.93
C GLN A 611 -34.05 -47.48 13.75
N GLU A 612 -32.77 -47.57 13.35
CA GLU A 612 -32.23 -46.94 12.16
C GLU A 612 -32.26 -47.90 10.96
N ILE A 613 -32.83 -47.45 9.85
CA ILE A 613 -32.95 -48.21 8.61
C ILE A 613 -32.13 -47.50 7.53
N THR A 614 -31.19 -48.19 6.92
CA THR A 614 -30.32 -47.62 5.90
C THR A 614 -31.11 -47.31 4.62
N ALA A 615 -30.66 -46.28 3.87
CA ALA A 615 -31.22 -45.97 2.57
C ALA A 615 -31.13 -47.16 1.61
N SER A 616 -30.13 -48.02 1.74
CA SER A 616 -29.97 -49.23 0.96
C SER A 616 -31.10 -50.19 1.20
N ASN A 617 -31.45 -50.46 2.45
CA ASN A 617 -32.58 -51.34 2.81
C ASN A 617 -33.91 -50.79 2.28
N ILE A 618 -34.12 -49.49 2.38
CA ILE A 618 -35.32 -48.84 1.86
C ILE A 618 -35.37 -48.93 0.32
N SER A 619 -34.27 -48.64 -0.37
CA SER A 619 -34.24 -48.70 -1.83
C SER A 619 -34.37 -50.10 -2.39
N SER A 620 -33.99 -51.13 -1.63
CA SER A 620 -34.18 -52.55 -1.95
C SER A 620 -35.56 -53.06 -1.62
N GLY A 621 -36.43 -52.24 -0.99
CA GLY A 621 -37.78 -52.63 -0.59
C GLY A 621 -37.86 -53.52 0.63
N HIS A 622 -36.80 -53.60 1.45
CA HIS A 622 -36.78 -54.42 2.62
C HIS A 622 -37.53 -53.81 3.82
N LEU A 623 -37.80 -52.51 3.83
CA LEU A 623 -38.70 -51.92 4.81
C LEU A 623 -40.14 -52.13 4.31
N ARG A 624 -40.89 -52.91 5.04
CA ARG A 624 -42.23 -53.35 4.68
C ARG A 624 -43.24 -53.17 5.79
N PHE A 625 -44.51 -53.14 5.40
CA PHE A 625 -45.63 -53.12 6.31
C PHE A 625 -46.61 -54.22 5.92
N ALA A 626 -46.96 -55.11 6.85
CA ALA A 626 -47.97 -56.13 6.72
C ALA A 626 -49.24 -55.69 7.49
N PRO A 627 -50.40 -55.49 6.79
CA PRO A 627 -51.68 -55.32 7.48
C PRO A 627 -52.01 -56.54 8.33
N ALA A 628 -52.74 -56.39 9.44
CA ALA A 628 -53.33 -57.54 10.09
C ALA A 628 -54.35 -58.22 9.16
N ALA A 629 -54.41 -59.54 9.21
CA ALA A 629 -55.29 -60.30 8.34
C ALA A 629 -56.71 -59.74 8.36
N ASN A 630 -57.28 -59.53 7.17
CA ASN A 630 -58.64 -59.04 6.91
C ASN A 630 -58.92 -57.68 7.59
N ALA A 631 -57.90 -56.85 7.79
CA ALA A 631 -58.06 -55.59 8.50
C ALA A 631 -57.83 -54.42 7.55
N ASN A 632 -58.80 -53.56 7.42
CA ASN A 632 -58.73 -52.40 6.51
C ASN A 632 -59.20 -51.11 7.20
N GLY A 633 -58.96 -49.99 6.56
CA GLY A 633 -59.40 -48.68 7.03
C GLY A 633 -58.61 -47.50 6.45
N SER A 634 -59.26 -46.36 6.38
CA SER A 634 -58.62 -45.09 6.11
C SER A 634 -57.82 -44.67 7.37
N ALA A 635 -56.57 -44.23 7.19
CA ALA A 635 -55.63 -43.99 8.28
C ALA A 635 -55.56 -45.19 9.24
N TYR A 636 -55.43 -46.38 8.67
CA TYR A 636 -55.41 -47.65 9.37
C TYR A 636 -54.41 -47.64 10.54
N THR A 637 -53.22 -47.16 10.25
CA THR A 637 -52.19 -46.95 11.27
C THR A 637 -51.26 -45.81 10.88
N THR A 638 -50.44 -45.37 11.84
CA THR A 638 -49.38 -44.36 11.62
C THR A 638 -48.15 -44.77 12.36
N PHE A 639 -46.97 -44.40 11.85
CA PHE A 639 -45.74 -44.39 12.57
C PHE A 639 -45.02 -43.06 12.38
N THR A 640 -44.09 -42.68 13.29
CA THR A 640 -43.30 -41.46 13.14
C THR A 640 -41.86 -41.81 12.79
N PHE A 641 -41.23 -40.88 12.05
CA PHE A 641 -39.88 -41.10 11.56
C PHE A 641 -39.08 -39.79 11.52
N LYS A 642 -37.73 -39.91 11.53
CA LYS A 642 -36.78 -38.87 11.13
C LYS A 642 -35.91 -39.35 9.99
N VAL A 643 -35.46 -38.43 9.18
CA VAL A 643 -34.52 -38.71 8.10
C VAL A 643 -33.12 -38.16 8.42
N SER A 644 -32.08 -38.85 7.98
CA SER A 644 -30.69 -38.42 8.12
C SER A 644 -30.02 -38.31 6.74
N ASP A 645 -29.22 -37.27 6.58
CA ASP A 645 -28.33 -37.05 5.45
C ASP A 645 -26.98 -37.83 5.54
N GLY A 646 -26.75 -38.52 6.67
CA GLY A 646 -25.52 -39.22 7.02
C GLY A 646 -24.67 -38.50 8.06
N THR A 647 -24.97 -37.21 8.32
CA THR A 647 -24.29 -36.38 9.32
C THR A 647 -25.18 -36.14 10.53
N ALA A 648 -26.46 -35.82 10.28
CA ALA A 648 -27.42 -35.50 11.33
C ALA A 648 -28.85 -35.93 10.95
N TYR A 649 -29.74 -35.93 11.92
CA TYR A 649 -31.18 -36.18 11.72
C TYR A 649 -31.97 -34.88 11.64
N SER A 650 -33.08 -34.93 10.90
CA SER A 650 -34.05 -33.83 10.84
C SER A 650 -34.46 -33.39 12.26
N SER A 651 -34.56 -32.06 12.44
CA SER A 651 -34.93 -31.52 13.78
C SER A 651 -36.33 -31.94 14.20
N SER A 652 -37.29 -31.99 13.28
CA SER A 652 -38.66 -32.48 13.48
C SER A 652 -38.86 -33.82 12.81
N GLY A 653 -39.74 -34.65 13.36
CA GLY A 653 -40.18 -35.89 12.76
C GLY A 653 -41.32 -35.70 11.77
N GLY A 654 -41.48 -36.66 10.87
CA GLY A 654 -42.65 -36.82 10.04
C GLY A 654 -43.56 -37.95 10.53
N THR A 655 -44.84 -37.91 10.14
CA THR A 655 -45.80 -38.98 10.43
C THR A 655 -46.18 -39.65 9.11
N MET A 656 -45.87 -40.92 8.98
CA MET A 656 -46.37 -41.77 7.89
C MET A 656 -47.75 -42.26 8.20
N THR A 657 -48.70 -42.09 7.27
CA THR A 657 -50.04 -42.63 7.39
C THR A 657 -50.17 -43.80 6.42
N ILE A 658 -50.65 -44.92 6.91
CA ILE A 658 -50.92 -46.11 6.08
C ILE A 658 -52.42 -46.28 5.96
N ASN A 659 -52.92 -46.35 4.75
CA ASN A 659 -54.29 -46.68 4.43
C ASN A 659 -54.34 -48.13 3.94
N VAL A 660 -55.32 -48.87 4.38
CA VAL A 660 -55.55 -50.23 3.93
C VAL A 660 -56.93 -50.33 3.27
N THR A 661 -56.92 -50.70 2.03
CA THR A 661 -58.19 -50.82 1.23
C THR A 661 -58.78 -52.22 1.39
N ALA A 662 -60.03 -52.29 1.69
CA ALA A 662 -60.77 -53.53 1.70
C ALA A 662 -60.72 -54.26 0.34
N VAL A 663 -60.54 -55.57 0.39
CA VAL A 663 -60.63 -56.49 -0.75
C VAL A 663 -61.66 -57.56 -0.39
N ASP A 664 -62.55 -57.87 -1.33
CA ASP A 664 -63.62 -58.88 -1.07
C ASP A 664 -63.01 -60.28 -0.97
N ASP A 665 -63.11 -60.88 0.17
CA ASP A 665 -62.63 -62.23 0.47
C ASP A 665 -63.68 -63.30 0.09
N ALA A 666 -63.21 -64.47 -0.26
CA ALA A 666 -64.18 -65.54 -0.58
C ALA A 666 -64.78 -66.13 0.71
N PRO A 667 -66.06 -66.35 0.74
CA PRO A 667 -66.70 -66.97 1.87
C PRO A 667 -66.02 -68.30 2.28
N THR A 668 -65.86 -68.54 3.51
CA THR A 668 -65.24 -69.75 4.09
C THR A 668 -66.25 -70.63 4.78
N ILE A 669 -65.97 -71.91 4.94
CA ILE A 669 -66.82 -72.83 5.69
C ILE A 669 -66.51 -72.63 7.22
N ALA A 670 -67.47 -72.08 7.93
CA ALA A 670 -67.39 -71.87 9.39
C ALA A 670 -67.73 -73.11 10.15
N ASN A 671 -68.72 -73.83 9.71
CA ASN A 671 -69.15 -75.08 10.33
C ASN A 671 -69.48 -76.13 9.26
N GLU A 672 -68.95 -77.31 9.39
CA GLU A 672 -69.29 -78.43 8.51
C GLU A 672 -70.73 -78.86 8.73
N VAL A 673 -71.38 -79.24 7.64
CA VAL A 673 -72.74 -79.80 7.69
C VAL A 673 -72.63 -81.26 8.14
N ASP A 674 -73.28 -81.55 9.27
CA ASP A 674 -73.35 -82.94 9.81
C ASP A 674 -74.00 -83.89 8.74
N ASN A 675 -73.60 -85.14 8.75
CA ASN A 675 -74.15 -86.15 7.88
C ASN A 675 -75.70 -86.29 8.11
N VAL A 676 -76.43 -85.88 7.11
CA VAL A 676 -77.87 -86.02 7.09
C VAL A 676 -78.26 -87.39 6.69
N THR A 677 -78.83 -88.10 7.58
CA THR A 677 -79.48 -89.45 7.28
C THR A 677 -80.98 -89.28 7.13
N VAL A 678 -81.55 -89.72 6.05
CA VAL A 678 -82.95 -89.69 5.82
C VAL A 678 -83.45 -91.13 5.48
N ASP A 679 -84.61 -91.47 5.93
CA ASP A 679 -85.19 -92.76 5.62
C ASP A 679 -85.77 -92.75 4.19
N GLU A 680 -85.82 -93.89 3.58
CA GLU A 680 -86.43 -94.10 2.26
C GLU A 680 -87.93 -93.61 2.28
N ASP A 681 -88.38 -92.88 1.32
CA ASP A 681 -89.69 -92.22 1.22
C ASP A 681 -89.97 -91.12 2.26
N ALA A 682 -88.92 -90.57 2.89
CA ALA A 682 -89.10 -89.42 3.78
C ALA A 682 -89.45 -88.15 2.99
N GLY A 683 -90.27 -87.29 3.55
CA GLY A 683 -90.57 -85.99 2.99
C GLY A 683 -89.28 -85.12 2.89
N ASN A 684 -89.40 -83.96 2.27
CA ASN A 684 -88.33 -83.05 2.13
C ASN A 684 -87.64 -82.71 3.48
N THR A 685 -86.37 -82.91 3.54
CA THR A 685 -85.60 -82.54 4.80
C THR A 685 -84.99 -81.19 4.52
N SER A 686 -85.16 -80.25 5.39
CA SER A 686 -84.48 -78.96 5.35
C SER A 686 -83.19 -79.07 6.05
N ILE A 687 -82.14 -78.63 5.40
CA ILE A 687 -80.84 -78.48 6.00
C ILE A 687 -80.67 -76.93 6.18
N ASP A 688 -80.40 -76.54 7.44
CA ASP A 688 -80.12 -75.16 7.77
C ASP A 688 -78.64 -74.88 7.48
N LEU A 689 -78.41 -74.05 6.45
CA LEU A 689 -77.08 -73.63 6.06
C LEU A 689 -76.77 -72.24 6.57
N SER A 690 -77.56 -71.65 7.50
CA SER A 690 -77.36 -70.27 7.94
C SER A 690 -76.04 -70.04 8.67
N SER A 691 -75.47 -71.07 9.31
CA SER A 691 -74.29 -71.04 10.09
C SER A 691 -73.10 -71.75 9.42
N VAL A 692 -73.27 -72.24 8.18
CA VAL A 692 -72.23 -73.05 7.53
C VAL A 692 -71.09 -72.20 6.93
N PHE A 693 -71.45 -71.08 6.39
CA PHE A 693 -70.48 -70.19 5.77
C PHE A 693 -70.37 -68.87 6.53
N THR A 694 -69.18 -68.33 6.58
CA THR A 694 -68.93 -66.99 7.03
C THR A 694 -68.16 -66.27 6.05
N ASP A 695 -68.34 -64.97 5.96
CA ASP A 695 -67.62 -64.05 5.11
C ASP A 695 -67.10 -62.92 5.95
N VAL A 696 -65.84 -62.54 5.73
CA VAL A 696 -65.18 -61.57 6.58
C VAL A 696 -65.61 -60.14 6.23
N ASP A 697 -65.90 -59.90 4.96
CA ASP A 697 -66.25 -58.56 4.44
C ASP A 697 -67.75 -58.34 4.41
N ASN A 698 -68.50 -59.40 4.28
CA ASN A 698 -69.92 -59.33 4.01
C ASN A 698 -70.72 -59.97 5.14
N ASP A 699 -71.91 -59.44 5.38
CA ASP A 699 -72.87 -60.07 6.30
C ASP A 699 -73.20 -61.48 5.84
N ASP A 700 -72.99 -62.47 6.69
CA ASP A 700 -73.20 -63.88 6.39
C ASP A 700 -74.66 -64.18 5.85
N SER A 701 -75.59 -63.28 6.13
CA SER A 701 -76.97 -63.35 5.61
C SER A 701 -77.06 -63.08 4.07
N ASN A 702 -75.98 -62.40 3.49
CA ASN A 702 -75.93 -62.08 2.07
C ASN A 702 -75.24 -63.15 1.24
N ILE A 703 -74.66 -64.20 1.87
CA ILE A 703 -73.96 -65.26 1.13
C ILE A 703 -74.98 -66.09 0.36
N THR A 704 -74.81 -66.13 -0.96
CA THR A 704 -75.64 -66.97 -1.85
C THR A 704 -75.25 -68.43 -1.74
N LYS A 705 -76.15 -69.25 -1.12
CA LYS A 705 -75.93 -70.67 -0.82
C LYS A 705 -76.60 -71.49 -1.93
N SER A 706 -75.89 -72.03 -2.89
CA SER A 706 -76.35 -72.80 -4.06
C SER A 706 -76.07 -74.27 -3.92
#